data_047613b0bd365c1c978277e80b9eea79
#
_entry.id   047613b0bd365c1c978277e80b9eea79
#
_cell.length_a   1.000
_cell.length_b   1.000
_cell.length_c   1.000
_cell.angle_alpha   90.00
_cell.angle_beta   90.00
_cell.angle_gamma   90.00
#
_symmetry.space_group_name_H-M   'P 1'
#
loop_
_entity.id
_entity.type
_entity.pdbx_description
1 polymer ?
#
loop_
_entity_poly.entity_id
_entity_poly.type
_entity_poly.pdbx_seq_one_letter_code
_entity_poly.pdbx_strand_id
1 'polypeptide(L)'
;MKGKNITKLIAGVMGAAMTFTSTVPAVHAVAPADVQLTSSKTAASEGKVVYECGFESEADLAHWSNRGGEDTTVIAISADAAKSGKSGLSATERGDTWHGPALRIDDFLKPDTQYYFSCSVRGQWYTNTTLSFQFSVDGEPSYSNLRQNIQASSGGNNWAELKNIPISFSEGMEDVFVYFESGKEAIYIDDVTITEAPHVDIESDLPSLSEIYKDKFKVGTALTPDDLSSQPFMDLVQKHFGESITVGNQMKPDYVLNKTKTLDYFKETGDDVTPQISFGQAKPILNYARKYGIPVRVHTLVWYSQTPEWFFKEDYDEKKDYVSPEKMKKRMENYIKSYFETLTALYPDINFYACDVVNEAFDNDGNPRKPGHPSQENQYEASDWVAVFGDNSFIDYAFEYARKYAPEGCKLYYNDFNEYMGKKDAICKMAERLKAAGNIDGIGMQSHLDVRQSMDAAFPSLGMYETALKQFIGTGLDVQITELDVTVEENSGDKYFNVQAEYYKGLFKIYEKYNDNISAVIFWGVTDPKSWRYKQNPLIFDKEFMAKPAFKSIVGDKTAADPVRTTISGGGSTTTTTTTTTTTTTATTSFAYDPITWGDVNCDGTVDLADAILILQALANPNKYGIGGTAPKPLTAQGKLNGDVDRSTEGLTANDAVYIQEYLLHIRETLVPGTR
;
A
#
# COMPACT_ATOMS: atom_id res chain seq x y z
N MET A 1 -50.42 10.98 -31.53
CA MET A 1 -49.31 11.63 -32.29
C MET A 1 -48.41 12.36 -31.34
N LYS A 2 -47.15 11.96 -31.37
CA LYS A 2 -45.93 12.69 -31.03
C LYS A 2 -45.91 13.51 -29.74
N GLY A 3 -45.14 13.09 -28.78
CA GLY A 3 -43.88 13.64 -28.34
C GLY A 3 -43.17 12.72 -27.37
N LYS A 4 -42.07 12.20 -27.86
CA LYS A 4 -41.15 11.31 -27.20
C LYS A 4 -40.00 12.08 -26.53
N ASN A 5 -39.54 11.53 -25.40
CA ASN A 5 -38.12 11.39 -25.00
C ASN A 5 -37.29 12.65 -24.86
N ILE A 6 -37.06 13.03 -23.61
CA ILE A 6 -35.72 13.44 -23.12
C ILE A 6 -35.64 13.02 -21.63
N THR A 7 -35.14 11.85 -21.35
CA THR A 7 -34.59 11.48 -20.05
C THR A 7 -33.83 10.14 -20.18
N LYS A 8 -32.68 10.19 -20.84
CA LYS A 8 -31.67 9.14 -20.79
C LYS A 8 -30.38 9.75 -21.29
N LEU A 9 -29.66 10.40 -20.42
CA LEU A 9 -28.21 10.61 -20.53
C LEU A 9 -27.72 11.16 -19.19
N ILE A 10 -27.33 10.31 -18.28
CA ILE A 10 -26.31 10.46 -17.25
C ILE A 10 -26.37 9.18 -16.42
N ALA A 11 -25.82 8.11 -16.96
CA ALA A 11 -25.41 6.94 -16.21
C ALA A 11 -24.42 6.18 -17.10
N GLY A 12 -23.20 6.58 -17.02
CA GLY A 12 -22.15 5.93 -17.77
C GLY A 12 -20.85 6.68 -17.55
N VAL A 13 -20.12 6.30 -16.55
CA VAL A 13 -18.68 6.20 -16.40
C VAL A 13 -18.37 6.12 -14.90
N MET A 14 -18.31 4.93 -14.39
CA MET A 14 -17.46 4.48 -13.27
C MET A 14 -17.61 2.97 -13.16
N GLY A 15 -16.94 2.28 -14.05
CA GLY A 15 -16.75 0.85 -14.03
C GLY A 15 -15.27 0.55 -14.14
N ALA A 16 -14.52 0.78 -13.07
CA ALA A 16 -13.23 0.13 -12.91
C ALA A 16 -13.52 -1.23 -12.26
N ALA A 17 -13.48 -2.27 -13.05
CA ALA A 17 -13.74 -3.64 -12.64
C ALA A 17 -12.67 -4.09 -11.63
N MET A 18 -13.07 -4.29 -10.39
CA MET A 18 -12.38 -5.17 -9.47
C MET A 18 -12.98 -6.55 -9.62
N THR A 19 -12.26 -7.45 -10.28
CA THR A 19 -12.60 -8.86 -10.32
C THR A 19 -12.20 -9.51 -9.01
N PHE A 20 -13.17 -9.71 -8.12
CA PHE A 20 -12.98 -10.63 -6.98
C PHE A 20 -13.51 -12.01 -7.40
N THR A 21 -12.61 -12.92 -7.66
CA THR A 21 -12.95 -14.35 -7.66
C THR A 21 -12.89 -14.82 -6.22
N SER A 22 -13.99 -15.38 -5.72
CA SER A 22 -14.05 -16.07 -4.43
C SER A 22 -13.25 -17.37 -4.50
N THR A 23 -11.97 -17.26 -4.27
CA THR A 23 -11.10 -18.37 -3.87
C THR A 23 -10.21 -17.80 -2.80
N VAL A 24 -10.09 -18.49 -1.67
CA VAL A 24 -9.21 -18.28 -0.51
C VAL A 24 -8.39 -16.99 -0.58
N PRO A 25 -8.39 -16.11 0.44
CA PRO A 25 -7.73 -14.82 0.37
C PRO A 25 -6.26 -14.99 -0.01
N ALA A 26 -5.99 -14.90 -1.29
CA ALA A 26 -4.63 -14.67 -1.73
C ALA A 26 -4.29 -13.26 -1.26
N VAL A 27 -3.28 -13.15 -0.42
CA VAL A 27 -2.56 -11.89 -0.26
C VAL A 27 -2.27 -11.43 -1.68
N HIS A 28 -2.96 -10.38 -2.13
CA HIS A 28 -2.68 -9.81 -3.43
C HIS A 28 -1.34 -9.07 -3.29
N ALA A 29 -0.26 -9.81 -3.51
CA ALA A 29 0.89 -9.15 -4.09
C ALA A 29 0.37 -8.55 -5.41
N VAL A 30 0.24 -7.24 -5.46
CA VAL A 30 -0.01 -6.54 -6.70
C VAL A 30 1.17 -6.90 -7.59
N ALA A 31 0.95 -7.83 -8.52
CA ALA A 31 1.93 -8.03 -9.57
C ALA A 31 2.06 -6.68 -10.26
N PRO A 32 3.24 -6.07 -10.29
CA PRO A 32 3.42 -4.90 -11.12
C PRO A 32 3.10 -5.35 -12.53
N ALA A 33 2.05 -4.78 -13.13
CA ALA A 33 1.91 -4.77 -14.56
C ALA A 33 3.27 -4.38 -15.13
N ASP A 34 3.67 -4.96 -16.25
CA ASP A 34 4.91 -4.68 -16.94
C ASP A 34 5.26 -3.19 -16.94
N VAL A 35 5.73 -2.69 -15.82
CA VAL A 35 6.56 -1.51 -15.77
C VAL A 35 7.91 -2.01 -16.26
N GLN A 36 8.16 -1.89 -17.57
CA GLN A 36 9.52 -1.74 -17.99
C GLN A 36 10.06 -0.55 -17.19
N LEU A 37 10.80 -0.89 -16.13
CA LEU A 37 11.69 0.05 -15.50
C LEU A 37 12.68 0.48 -16.58
N THR A 38 12.33 1.53 -17.32
CA THR A 38 13.34 2.35 -17.96
C THR A 38 14.14 2.91 -16.80
N SER A 39 15.25 2.25 -16.52
CA SER A 39 16.20 2.62 -15.51
C SER A 39 16.65 4.05 -15.74
N SER A 40 16.15 5.01 -14.99
CA SER A 40 16.96 6.16 -14.65
C SER A 40 18.00 5.63 -13.66
N LYS A 41 19.17 5.28 -14.17
CA LYS A 41 20.32 4.87 -13.39
C LYS A 41 20.89 6.10 -12.67
N THR A 42 20.43 6.37 -11.48
CA THR A 42 21.39 6.67 -10.42
C THR A 42 22.17 5.37 -10.25
N ALA A 43 23.48 5.41 -10.23
CA ALA A 43 24.32 4.27 -9.91
C ALA A 43 24.01 3.88 -8.46
N ALA A 44 22.97 3.08 -8.26
CA ALA A 44 22.76 2.38 -7.02
C ALA A 44 24.02 1.55 -6.81
N SER A 45 24.69 1.70 -5.69
CA SER A 45 25.68 0.74 -5.23
C SER A 45 25.06 -0.63 -5.41
N GLU A 46 25.73 -1.53 -6.11
CA GLU A 46 25.24 -2.91 -6.25
C GLU A 46 24.89 -3.40 -4.84
N GLY A 47 23.63 -3.85 -4.62
CA GLY A 47 23.18 -4.29 -3.33
C GLY A 47 24.12 -5.39 -2.81
N LYS A 48 24.35 -5.43 -1.51
CA LYS A 48 25.20 -6.45 -0.88
C LYS A 48 24.62 -7.83 -1.18
N VAL A 49 25.42 -8.70 -1.82
CA VAL A 49 25.06 -10.12 -1.98
C VAL A 49 25.00 -10.76 -0.61
N VAL A 50 23.85 -11.33 -0.27
CA VAL A 50 23.59 -12.03 1.01
C VAL A 50 23.46 -13.54 0.84
N TYR A 51 23.17 -14.00 -0.37
CA TYR A 51 23.11 -15.41 -0.75
C TYR A 51 23.53 -15.57 -2.20
N GLU A 52 24.37 -16.59 -2.47
CA GLU A 52 24.79 -16.98 -3.80
C GLU A 52 24.87 -18.51 -3.85
N CYS A 53 24.31 -19.11 -4.90
CA CYS A 53 24.26 -20.57 -5.05
C CYS A 53 24.29 -20.96 -6.53
N GLY A 54 25.35 -21.66 -6.93
CA GLY A 54 25.53 -22.21 -8.26
C GLY A 54 25.39 -23.74 -8.32
N PHE A 55 24.99 -24.39 -7.19
CA PHE A 55 24.73 -25.83 -7.11
C PHE A 55 25.88 -26.74 -7.58
N GLU A 56 27.11 -26.37 -7.23
CA GLU A 56 28.32 -27.08 -7.61
C GLU A 56 28.69 -28.21 -6.60
N SER A 57 28.01 -28.24 -5.44
CA SER A 57 28.22 -29.22 -4.39
C SER A 57 26.92 -29.55 -3.62
N GLU A 58 26.86 -30.74 -2.98
CA GLU A 58 25.71 -31.12 -2.13
C GLU A 58 25.47 -30.16 -0.98
N ALA A 59 26.47 -29.41 -0.53
CA ALA A 59 26.32 -28.40 0.51
C ALA A 59 25.42 -27.23 0.06
N ASP A 60 25.28 -27.00 -1.24
CA ASP A 60 24.47 -25.95 -1.82
C ASP A 60 22.96 -26.21 -1.66
N LEU A 61 22.59 -27.43 -1.29
CA LEU A 61 21.20 -27.81 -0.97
C LEU A 61 20.77 -27.48 0.45
N ALA A 62 21.63 -26.94 1.30
CA ALA A 62 21.37 -26.76 2.74
C ALA A 62 20.04 -26.05 3.07
N HIS A 63 19.61 -25.09 2.25
CA HIS A 63 18.36 -24.33 2.42
C HIS A 63 17.28 -24.71 1.40
N TRP A 64 17.54 -25.71 0.56
CA TRP A 64 16.61 -26.16 -0.46
C TRP A 64 15.91 -27.45 -0.05
N SER A 65 14.63 -27.52 -0.34
CA SER A 65 13.82 -28.71 -0.04
C SER A 65 12.75 -28.91 -1.12
N ASN A 66 12.11 -30.08 -1.09
CA ASN A 66 10.89 -30.30 -1.84
C ASN A 66 9.70 -29.73 -1.07
N ARG A 67 8.98 -28.79 -1.67
CA ARG A 67 7.76 -28.22 -1.07
C ARG A 67 6.67 -29.26 -0.81
N GLY A 68 6.58 -30.32 -1.62
CA GLY A 68 5.63 -31.41 -1.47
C GLY A 68 5.89 -32.35 -0.30
N GLY A 69 6.95 -32.15 0.48
CA GLY A 69 7.29 -33.02 1.62
C GLY A 69 7.78 -34.43 1.19
N GLU A 70 7.19 -35.49 1.78
CA GLU A 70 7.59 -36.87 1.54
C GLU A 70 6.96 -37.50 0.29
N ASP A 71 6.74 -36.75 -0.78
CA ASP A 71 6.26 -37.29 -2.04
C ASP A 71 7.40 -37.86 -2.93
N THR A 72 7.07 -38.21 -4.17
CA THR A 72 8.04 -38.77 -5.12
C THR A 72 9.04 -37.76 -5.69
N THR A 73 8.87 -36.48 -5.44
CA THR A 73 9.69 -35.39 -6.03
C THR A 73 11.15 -35.49 -5.55
N VAL A 74 12.06 -35.61 -6.49
CA VAL A 74 13.50 -35.68 -6.24
C VAL A 74 14.15 -34.33 -6.49
N ILE A 75 14.74 -33.76 -5.44
CA ILE A 75 15.58 -32.54 -5.51
C ILE A 75 17.04 -33.00 -5.47
N ALA A 76 17.81 -32.68 -6.52
CA ALA A 76 19.19 -33.14 -6.63
C ALA A 76 20.06 -32.17 -7.46
N ILE A 77 21.36 -32.20 -7.21
CA ILE A 77 22.36 -31.57 -8.08
C ILE A 77 22.54 -32.42 -9.32
N SER A 78 22.48 -31.80 -10.49
CA SER A 78 22.55 -32.50 -11.78
C SER A 78 23.32 -31.70 -12.82
N ALA A 79 24.15 -32.39 -13.59
CA ALA A 79 24.83 -31.80 -14.73
C ALA A 79 23.84 -31.35 -15.83
N ASP A 80 22.69 -31.99 -15.94
CA ASP A 80 21.64 -31.60 -16.89
C ASP A 80 20.97 -30.25 -16.51
N ALA A 81 21.14 -29.84 -15.26
CA ALA A 81 20.64 -28.57 -14.74
C ALA A 81 21.67 -27.44 -14.78
N ALA A 82 22.85 -27.65 -15.35
CA ALA A 82 23.87 -26.63 -15.45
C ALA A 82 23.50 -25.54 -16.46
N LYS A 83 23.44 -24.30 -16.01
CA LYS A 83 23.41 -23.08 -16.83
C LYS A 83 24.83 -22.52 -16.92
N SER A 84 25.51 -22.45 -15.79
CA SER A 84 26.92 -22.14 -15.63
C SER A 84 27.64 -23.27 -14.89
N GLY A 85 28.96 -23.23 -14.73
CA GLY A 85 29.69 -24.23 -13.97
C GLY A 85 29.55 -25.65 -14.51
N LYS A 86 29.34 -26.63 -13.62
CA LYS A 86 29.25 -28.06 -13.94
C LYS A 86 27.90 -28.67 -13.66
N SER A 87 27.11 -28.07 -12.78
CA SER A 87 25.84 -28.60 -12.30
C SER A 87 24.88 -27.48 -11.93
N GLY A 88 23.64 -27.85 -11.69
CA GLY A 88 22.54 -27.00 -11.22
C GLY A 88 21.55 -27.83 -10.44
N LEU A 89 20.51 -27.21 -9.92
CA LEU A 89 19.43 -27.87 -9.18
C LEU A 89 18.40 -28.46 -10.14
N SER A 90 18.09 -29.74 -9.99
CA SER A 90 16.98 -30.41 -10.67
C SER A 90 15.89 -30.83 -9.69
N ALA A 91 14.64 -30.61 -10.07
CA ALA A 91 13.45 -31.16 -9.42
C ALA A 91 12.71 -32.07 -10.40
N THR A 92 12.74 -33.36 -10.16
CA THR A 92 12.20 -34.41 -11.06
C THR A 92 11.16 -35.27 -10.32
N GLU A 93 10.45 -36.14 -11.04
CA GLU A 93 9.43 -37.06 -10.49
C GLU A 93 8.36 -36.34 -9.65
N ARG A 94 7.98 -35.16 -10.03
CA ARG A 94 7.06 -34.28 -9.30
C ARG A 94 5.65 -34.87 -9.23
N GLY A 95 5.17 -35.09 -8.01
CA GLY A 95 3.87 -35.69 -7.73
C GLY A 95 2.69 -34.78 -8.07
N ASP A 96 2.85 -33.46 -7.88
CA ASP A 96 1.81 -32.47 -8.22
C ASP A 96 2.43 -31.18 -8.79
N THR A 97 1.57 -30.31 -9.33
CA THR A 97 1.97 -29.05 -9.98
C THR A 97 2.64 -28.07 -9.02
N TRP A 98 2.24 -28.07 -7.76
CA TRP A 98 2.77 -27.22 -6.70
C TRP A 98 3.96 -27.84 -5.94
N HIS A 99 4.31 -29.11 -6.16
CA HIS A 99 5.53 -29.74 -5.66
C HIS A 99 6.73 -29.19 -6.44
N GLY A 100 7.84 -28.92 -5.77
CA GLY A 100 9.00 -28.39 -6.47
C GLY A 100 10.08 -27.85 -5.54
N PRO A 101 11.13 -27.27 -6.12
CA PRO A 101 12.25 -26.75 -5.35
C PRO A 101 11.84 -25.49 -4.60
N ALA A 102 12.07 -25.50 -3.30
CA ALA A 102 11.77 -24.41 -2.39
C ALA A 102 13.02 -24.01 -1.60
N LEU A 103 13.36 -22.73 -1.63
CA LEU A 103 14.42 -22.12 -0.85
C LEU A 103 13.83 -21.51 0.42
N ARG A 104 14.23 -22.00 1.59
CA ARG A 104 13.86 -21.40 2.87
C ARG A 104 14.71 -20.16 3.11
N ILE A 105 14.10 -18.99 3.25
CA ILE A 105 14.82 -17.72 3.32
C ILE A 105 14.84 -17.10 4.72
N ASP A 106 13.92 -17.46 5.62
CA ASP A 106 13.91 -16.98 7.01
C ASP A 106 15.07 -17.54 7.87
N ASP A 107 15.79 -18.56 7.40
CA ASP A 107 16.99 -19.08 8.04
C ASP A 107 18.18 -18.09 7.99
N PHE A 108 18.24 -17.20 6.98
CA PHE A 108 19.43 -16.36 6.74
C PHE A 108 19.12 -14.92 6.31
N LEU A 109 17.91 -14.58 5.91
CA LEU A 109 17.48 -13.21 5.64
C LEU A 109 16.85 -12.58 6.90
N LYS A 110 16.83 -11.26 6.94
CA LYS A 110 16.21 -10.50 8.03
C LYS A 110 14.77 -10.13 7.67
N PRO A 111 13.82 -10.18 8.61
CA PRO A 111 12.49 -9.62 8.40
C PRO A 111 12.56 -8.10 8.20
N ASP A 112 11.47 -7.52 7.68
CA ASP A 112 11.28 -6.09 7.41
C ASP A 112 12.42 -5.48 6.57
N THR A 113 13.01 -6.29 5.69
CA THR A 113 14.11 -5.89 4.81
C THR A 113 13.80 -6.30 3.37
N GLN A 114 13.98 -5.37 2.44
CA GLN A 114 13.80 -5.64 1.01
C GLN A 114 15.04 -6.32 0.44
N TYR A 115 14.82 -7.39 -0.30
CA TYR A 115 15.85 -8.09 -1.07
C TYR A 115 15.44 -8.25 -2.53
N TYR A 116 16.39 -8.53 -3.39
CA TYR A 116 16.18 -8.86 -4.79
C TYR A 116 16.68 -10.27 -5.07
N PHE A 117 15.77 -11.12 -5.52
CA PHE A 117 16.05 -12.49 -5.94
C PHE A 117 16.33 -12.54 -7.44
N SER A 118 17.39 -13.21 -7.85
CA SER A 118 17.73 -13.45 -9.24
C SER A 118 18.14 -14.90 -9.44
N CYS A 119 17.80 -15.49 -10.58
CA CYS A 119 18.23 -16.85 -10.94
C CYS A 119 18.05 -17.13 -12.43
N SER A 120 18.59 -18.25 -12.88
CA SER A 120 18.25 -18.89 -14.14
C SER A 120 17.33 -20.07 -13.91
N VAL A 121 16.21 -20.16 -14.63
CA VAL A 121 15.24 -21.24 -14.52
C VAL A 121 14.81 -21.76 -15.89
N ARG A 122 14.60 -23.07 -16.01
CA ARG A 122 13.94 -23.69 -17.16
C ARG A 122 13.04 -24.84 -16.72
N GLY A 123 11.88 -24.96 -17.36
CA GLY A 123 11.05 -26.16 -17.31
C GLY A 123 11.45 -27.15 -18.41
N GLN A 124 10.98 -28.36 -18.27
CA GLN A 124 11.04 -29.36 -19.33
C GLN A 124 9.97 -29.01 -20.40
N TRP A 125 10.28 -29.14 -21.69
CA TRP A 125 9.28 -29.07 -22.78
C TRP A 125 8.48 -27.76 -22.92
N TYR A 126 9.08 -26.58 -22.78
CA TYR A 126 8.37 -25.28 -22.88
C TYR A 126 7.30 -25.05 -21.81
N THR A 127 7.38 -25.74 -20.70
CA THR A 127 6.40 -25.57 -19.62
C THR A 127 6.51 -24.20 -18.98
N ASN A 128 5.39 -23.53 -18.76
CA ASN A 128 5.35 -22.30 -17.98
C ASN A 128 5.71 -22.60 -16.53
N THR A 129 6.64 -21.85 -16.01
CA THR A 129 7.04 -21.93 -14.60
C THR A 129 6.53 -20.68 -13.87
N THR A 130 6.19 -20.82 -12.60
CA THR A 130 5.81 -19.72 -11.71
C THR A 130 6.79 -19.68 -10.55
N LEU A 131 7.31 -18.49 -10.25
CA LEU A 131 8.00 -18.23 -9.00
C LEU A 131 6.99 -17.74 -7.98
N SER A 132 6.91 -18.40 -6.85
CA SER A 132 5.92 -18.18 -5.81
C SER A 132 6.57 -18.00 -4.45
N PHE A 133 5.79 -17.49 -3.50
CA PHE A 133 6.19 -17.16 -2.16
C PHE A 133 5.23 -17.83 -1.17
N GLN A 134 5.76 -18.38 -0.10
CA GLN A 134 5.00 -18.98 1.00
C GLN A 134 5.52 -18.44 2.32
N PHE A 135 4.63 -18.26 3.27
CA PHE A 135 4.95 -18.03 4.68
C PHE A 135 3.83 -18.57 5.56
N SER A 136 4.10 -18.75 6.84
CA SER A 136 3.11 -19.11 7.85
C SER A 136 3.01 -18.01 8.90
N VAL A 137 1.82 -17.78 9.44
CA VAL A 137 1.60 -16.96 10.63
C VAL A 137 0.73 -17.74 11.59
N ASP A 138 1.21 -17.97 12.81
CA ASP A 138 0.54 -18.77 13.83
C ASP A 138 0.19 -20.20 13.31
N GLY A 139 1.04 -20.75 12.45
CA GLY A 139 0.89 -22.07 11.83
C GLY A 139 -0.08 -22.12 10.64
N GLU A 140 -0.69 -21.00 10.25
CA GLU A 140 -1.56 -20.93 9.08
C GLU A 140 -0.75 -20.50 7.86
N PRO A 141 -0.65 -21.31 6.79
CA PRO A 141 0.14 -20.97 5.60
C PRO A 141 -0.57 -19.97 4.69
N SER A 142 0.19 -19.09 4.08
CA SER A 142 -0.23 -18.16 3.04
C SER A 142 0.67 -18.27 1.82
N TYR A 143 0.10 -18.03 0.63
CA TYR A 143 0.79 -18.19 -0.66
C TYR A 143 0.54 -17.00 -1.56
N SER A 144 1.56 -16.62 -2.32
CA SER A 144 1.44 -15.60 -3.37
C SER A 144 2.37 -15.88 -4.54
N ASN A 145 2.03 -15.38 -5.74
CA ASN A 145 2.87 -15.53 -6.91
C ASN A 145 3.72 -14.27 -7.11
N LEU A 146 5.04 -14.41 -7.09
CA LEU A 146 5.99 -13.33 -7.38
C LEU A 146 6.13 -13.07 -8.89
N ARG A 147 6.18 -14.13 -9.69
CA ARG A 147 6.28 -14.05 -11.15
C ARG A 147 5.61 -15.25 -11.80
N GLN A 148 4.65 -14.98 -12.69
CA GLN A 148 3.93 -16.02 -13.46
C GLN A 148 4.40 -16.08 -14.91
N ASN A 149 4.03 -17.17 -15.59
CA ASN A 149 4.28 -17.36 -17.03
C ASN A 149 5.76 -17.20 -17.43
N ILE A 150 6.67 -17.70 -16.60
CA ILE A 150 8.09 -17.73 -16.90
C ILE A 150 8.31 -18.79 -17.98
N GLN A 151 8.74 -18.35 -19.17
CA GLN A 151 9.06 -19.23 -20.29
C GLN A 151 10.52 -19.08 -20.68
N ALA A 152 11.19 -20.20 -20.87
CA ALA A 152 12.44 -20.22 -21.61
C ALA A 152 12.16 -19.87 -23.08
N SER A 153 13.05 -19.12 -23.73
CA SER A 153 12.91 -18.80 -25.16
C SER A 153 12.95 -20.08 -25.99
N SER A 154 12.20 -20.10 -27.09
CA SER A 154 12.06 -21.27 -27.97
C SER A 154 13.41 -21.72 -28.57
N GLY A 155 13.73 -23.00 -28.41
CA GLY A 155 14.87 -23.66 -29.09
C GLY A 155 15.95 -24.20 -28.14
N GLY A 156 15.84 -25.45 -27.72
CA GLY A 156 16.88 -26.18 -27.01
C GLY A 156 17.00 -25.89 -25.50
N ASN A 157 18.19 -25.90 -24.95
CA ASN A 157 18.50 -25.69 -23.55
C ASN A 157 18.39 -24.22 -23.10
N ASN A 158 17.36 -23.51 -23.54
CA ASN A 158 17.21 -22.11 -23.23
C ASN A 158 16.70 -21.89 -21.81
N TRP A 159 17.36 -21.00 -21.09
CA TRP A 159 17.04 -20.57 -19.75
C TRP A 159 16.23 -19.26 -19.77
N ALA A 160 15.28 -19.13 -18.87
CA ALA A 160 14.71 -17.83 -18.50
C ALA A 160 15.55 -17.24 -17.37
N GLU A 161 16.00 -16.01 -17.55
CA GLU A 161 16.72 -15.28 -16.51
C GLU A 161 15.75 -14.39 -15.75
N LEU A 162 15.60 -14.63 -14.45
CA LEU A 162 14.90 -13.75 -13.52
C LEU A 162 15.93 -12.81 -12.89
N LYS A 163 15.65 -11.51 -12.92
CA LYS A 163 16.55 -10.49 -12.36
C LYS A 163 15.80 -9.56 -11.46
N ASN A 164 16.35 -9.35 -10.26
CA ASN A 164 15.87 -8.38 -9.28
C ASN A 164 14.36 -8.51 -8.95
N ILE A 165 13.89 -9.75 -8.79
CA ILE A 165 12.53 -9.98 -8.29
C ILE A 165 12.48 -9.57 -6.82
N PRO A 166 11.66 -8.59 -6.43
CA PRO A 166 11.59 -8.15 -5.05
C PRO A 166 11.02 -9.25 -4.17
N ILE A 167 11.68 -9.51 -3.04
CA ILE A 167 11.24 -10.41 -1.99
C ILE A 167 11.44 -9.77 -0.64
N SER A 168 10.54 -10.05 0.28
CA SER A 168 10.61 -9.58 1.68
C SER A 168 9.64 -10.38 2.52
N PHE A 169 9.84 -10.37 3.84
CA PHE A 169 8.89 -10.91 4.80
C PHE A 169 8.95 -10.07 6.08
N SER A 170 7.87 -10.11 6.87
CA SER A 170 7.75 -9.30 8.08
C SER A 170 8.06 -10.10 9.34
N GLU A 171 8.43 -9.39 10.41
CA GLU A 171 8.60 -9.99 11.73
C GLU A 171 7.33 -10.74 12.17
N GLY A 172 7.48 -12.00 12.57
CA GLY A 172 6.38 -12.90 12.94
C GLY A 172 5.84 -13.75 11.80
N MET A 173 6.38 -13.67 10.60
CA MET A 173 6.23 -14.69 9.56
C MET A 173 7.25 -15.80 9.78
N GLU A 174 6.82 -17.04 9.64
CA GLU A 174 7.60 -18.25 9.83
C GLU A 174 7.50 -19.14 8.60
N ASP A 175 8.38 -20.12 8.43
CA ASP A 175 8.38 -21.02 7.29
C ASP A 175 8.32 -20.28 5.95
N VAL A 176 9.22 -19.30 5.77
CA VAL A 176 9.21 -18.42 4.61
C VAL A 176 10.01 -19.03 3.46
N PHE A 177 9.34 -19.31 2.35
CA PHE A 177 9.94 -19.93 1.19
C PHE A 177 9.72 -19.10 -0.09
N VAL A 178 10.77 -19.08 -0.92
CA VAL A 178 10.66 -18.79 -2.35
C VAL A 178 10.72 -20.11 -3.09
N TYR A 179 9.72 -20.43 -3.92
CA TYR A 179 9.63 -21.75 -4.56
C TYR A 179 9.16 -21.65 -6.01
N PHE A 180 9.44 -22.69 -6.76
CA PHE A 180 9.03 -22.81 -8.15
C PHE A 180 7.97 -23.89 -8.32
N GLU A 181 6.94 -23.57 -9.09
CA GLU A 181 5.88 -24.47 -9.50
C GLU A 181 5.65 -24.40 -11.02
N SER A 182 5.11 -25.49 -11.58
CA SER A 182 4.93 -25.67 -13.00
C SER A 182 3.91 -26.78 -13.25
N GLY A 183 3.76 -27.27 -14.51
CA GLY A 183 3.24 -28.62 -14.76
C GLY A 183 4.00 -29.67 -13.96
N LYS A 184 3.70 -30.96 -14.12
CA LYS A 184 4.39 -32.04 -13.37
C LYS A 184 5.78 -32.38 -13.94
N GLU A 185 6.22 -31.67 -14.97
CA GLU A 185 7.50 -31.84 -15.61
C GLU A 185 8.65 -31.33 -14.74
N ALA A 186 9.87 -31.75 -15.07
CA ALA A 186 11.05 -31.33 -14.33
C ALA A 186 11.28 -29.81 -14.39
N ILE A 187 11.77 -29.26 -13.28
CA ILE A 187 12.24 -27.87 -13.15
C ILE A 187 13.74 -27.88 -12.89
N TYR A 188 14.46 -27.00 -13.56
CA TYR A 188 15.90 -26.82 -13.41
C TYR A 188 16.20 -25.38 -13.04
N ILE A 189 17.08 -25.17 -12.06
CA ILE A 189 17.45 -23.86 -11.52
C ILE A 189 18.98 -23.78 -11.42
N ASP A 190 19.52 -22.60 -11.72
CA ASP A 190 20.94 -22.30 -11.56
C ASP A 190 21.18 -20.81 -11.33
N ASP A 191 22.41 -20.43 -10.96
CA ASP A 191 22.86 -19.04 -10.78
C ASP A 191 21.96 -18.25 -9.83
N VAL A 192 21.58 -18.80 -8.69
CA VAL A 192 20.73 -18.10 -7.71
C VAL A 192 21.54 -17.07 -6.96
N THR A 193 21.05 -15.83 -6.92
CA THR A 193 21.60 -14.76 -6.09
C THR A 193 20.50 -14.01 -5.38
N ILE A 194 20.75 -13.63 -4.12
CA ILE A 194 19.92 -12.69 -3.37
C ILE A 194 20.80 -11.53 -2.92
N THR A 195 20.35 -10.31 -3.24
CA THR A 195 21.03 -9.08 -2.84
C THR A 195 20.11 -8.25 -1.94
N GLU A 196 20.66 -7.65 -0.91
CA GLU A 196 19.94 -6.65 -0.11
C GLU A 196 19.66 -5.42 -0.98
N ALA A 197 18.45 -4.89 -0.93
CA ALA A 197 18.11 -3.69 -1.67
C ALA A 197 18.98 -2.51 -1.20
N PRO A 198 19.45 -1.65 -2.12
CA PRO A 198 20.22 -0.48 -1.74
C PRO A 198 19.37 0.46 -0.90
N HIS A 199 20.00 1.10 0.09
CA HIS A 199 19.36 2.14 0.88
C HIS A 199 18.98 3.33 -0.02
N VAL A 200 17.77 3.84 0.15
CA VAL A 200 17.26 5.03 -0.54
C VAL A 200 16.93 6.09 0.51
N ASP A 201 17.61 7.22 0.45
CA ASP A 201 17.32 8.33 1.34
C ASP A 201 16.05 9.07 0.91
N ILE A 202 15.18 9.38 1.88
CA ILE A 202 14.06 10.29 1.68
C ILE A 202 14.52 11.75 1.77
N GLU A 203 13.69 12.69 1.29
CA GLU A 203 13.98 14.13 1.44
C GLU A 203 14.08 14.51 2.93
N SER A 204 15.32 14.76 3.40
CA SER A 204 15.61 15.01 4.83
C SER A 204 15.24 16.40 5.29
N ASP A 205 15.18 17.37 4.37
CA ASP A 205 14.90 18.79 4.62
C ASP A 205 13.41 19.13 4.73
N LEU A 206 12.53 18.17 4.46
CA LEU A 206 11.09 18.35 4.63
C LEU A 206 10.72 18.38 6.12
N PRO A 207 9.92 19.36 6.56
CA PRO A 207 9.42 19.35 7.93
C PRO A 207 8.40 18.22 8.15
N SER A 208 8.40 17.63 9.34
CA SER A 208 7.48 16.55 9.68
C SER A 208 6.02 17.02 9.74
N LEU A 209 5.12 16.33 9.00
CA LEU A 209 3.68 16.61 9.07
C LEU A 209 3.10 16.33 10.46
N SER A 210 3.48 15.20 11.08
CA SER A 210 3.00 14.85 12.40
C SER A 210 3.40 15.92 13.45
N GLU A 211 4.61 16.45 13.37
CA GLU A 211 5.08 17.49 14.28
C GLU A 211 4.43 18.87 14.02
N ILE A 212 4.14 19.21 12.74
CA ILE A 212 3.42 20.44 12.40
C ILE A 212 2.02 20.47 13.04
N TYR A 213 1.38 19.32 13.10
CA TYR A 213 -0.03 19.22 13.51
C TYR A 213 -0.28 18.58 14.88
N LYS A 214 0.78 18.18 15.61
CA LYS A 214 0.68 17.42 16.89
C LYS A 214 -0.22 18.04 17.96
N ASP A 215 -0.28 19.38 17.99
CA ASP A 215 -1.13 20.11 18.96
C ASP A 215 -2.57 20.35 18.45
N LYS A 216 -2.88 19.85 17.25
CA LYS A 216 -4.20 20.04 16.61
C LYS A 216 -4.94 18.73 16.43
N PHE A 217 -4.34 17.78 15.72
CA PHE A 217 -4.89 16.47 15.44
C PHE A 217 -3.77 15.49 15.11
N LYS A 218 -4.04 14.19 15.27
CA LYS A 218 -3.11 13.15 14.86
C LYS A 218 -2.98 13.11 13.35
N VAL A 219 -1.75 12.97 12.84
CA VAL A 219 -1.50 12.66 11.43
C VAL A 219 -1.04 11.21 11.32
N GLY A 220 -1.78 10.41 10.59
CA GLY A 220 -1.53 8.98 10.45
C GLY A 220 -1.69 8.47 9.03
N THR A 221 -1.51 7.16 8.86
CA THR A 221 -1.68 6.48 7.57
C THR A 221 -2.21 5.07 7.71
N ALA A 222 -2.80 4.55 6.64
CA ALA A 222 -3.07 3.12 6.50
C ALA A 222 -1.82 2.39 6.02
N LEU A 223 -1.60 1.17 6.55
CA LEU A 223 -0.50 0.28 6.20
C LEU A 223 -1.01 -1.11 5.86
N THR A 224 -0.27 -1.78 4.97
CA THR A 224 -0.37 -3.21 4.69
C THR A 224 0.95 -3.91 5.06
N PRO A 225 0.97 -5.23 5.30
CA PRO A 225 2.20 -5.95 5.65
C PRO A 225 3.34 -5.75 4.64
N ASP A 226 3.03 -5.63 3.35
CA ASP A 226 4.02 -5.43 2.28
C ASP A 226 4.75 -4.08 2.36
N ASP A 227 4.19 -3.11 3.07
CA ASP A 227 4.80 -1.78 3.21
C ASP A 227 6.01 -1.82 4.15
N LEU A 228 5.96 -2.71 5.17
CA LEU A 228 6.97 -2.81 6.21
C LEU A 228 8.38 -3.13 5.67
N SER A 229 8.45 -3.81 4.54
CA SER A 229 9.72 -4.18 3.90
C SER A 229 10.36 -3.05 3.10
N SER A 230 9.64 -2.00 2.79
CA SER A 230 10.16 -0.84 2.05
C SER A 230 10.74 0.19 3.00
N GLN A 231 12.06 0.18 3.17
CA GLN A 231 12.75 1.11 4.07
C GLN A 231 12.40 2.58 3.81
N PRO A 232 12.48 3.12 2.56
CA PRO A 232 12.15 4.53 2.35
C PRO A 232 10.67 4.85 2.60
N PHE A 233 9.77 3.89 2.35
CA PHE A 233 8.35 4.03 2.69
C PHE A 233 8.17 4.15 4.21
N MET A 234 8.82 3.27 4.98
CA MET A 234 8.71 3.27 6.44
C MET A 234 9.41 4.48 7.06
N ASP A 235 10.46 5.02 6.44
CA ASP A 235 11.08 6.28 6.86
C ASP A 235 10.10 7.46 6.69
N LEU A 236 9.35 7.50 5.59
CA LEU A 236 8.27 8.48 5.42
C LEU A 236 7.16 8.31 6.48
N VAL A 237 6.77 7.06 6.78
CA VAL A 237 5.79 6.77 7.84
C VAL A 237 6.27 7.32 9.18
N GLN A 238 7.50 7.01 9.57
CA GLN A 238 8.06 7.47 10.86
C GLN A 238 8.19 8.98 10.92
N LYS A 239 8.61 9.62 9.83
CA LYS A 239 8.80 11.06 9.78
C LYS A 239 7.47 11.84 9.77
N HIS A 240 6.49 11.38 8.98
CA HIS A 240 5.32 12.20 8.67
C HIS A 240 3.99 11.69 9.23
N PHE A 241 3.85 10.38 9.54
CA PHE A 241 2.55 9.76 9.81
C PHE A 241 2.49 8.95 11.13
N GLY A 242 3.52 9.02 11.95
CA GLY A 242 3.66 8.14 13.12
C GLY A 242 2.77 8.46 14.34
N GLU A 243 1.67 9.20 14.17
CA GLU A 243 0.73 9.50 15.25
C GLU A 243 -0.47 8.53 15.29
N SER A 244 -0.70 7.80 14.20
CA SER A 244 -1.76 6.80 14.10
C SER A 244 -1.52 5.85 12.94
N ILE A 245 -1.81 4.56 13.14
CA ILE A 245 -1.83 3.55 12.08
C ILE A 245 -3.23 2.95 11.98
N THR A 246 -3.73 2.81 10.75
CA THR A 246 -4.86 1.96 10.40
C THR A 246 -4.33 0.73 9.65
N VAL A 247 -4.75 -0.48 10.04
CA VAL A 247 -4.43 -1.69 9.28
C VAL A 247 -5.35 -1.74 8.06
N GLY A 248 -4.79 -1.60 6.86
CA GLY A 248 -5.55 -1.33 5.65
C GLY A 248 -6.58 -2.41 5.29
N ASN A 249 -6.25 -3.70 5.50
CA ASN A 249 -7.15 -4.82 5.18
C ASN A 249 -7.24 -5.88 6.29
N GLN A 250 -6.13 -6.21 6.94
CA GLN A 250 -5.98 -7.44 7.72
C GLN A 250 -6.73 -7.44 9.06
N MET A 251 -7.43 -6.36 9.39
CA MET A 251 -8.37 -6.28 10.52
C MET A 251 -9.85 -6.26 10.11
N LYS A 252 -10.15 -6.38 8.81
CA LYS A 252 -11.52 -6.49 8.27
C LYS A 252 -12.08 -7.90 8.47
N PRO A 253 -13.42 -8.08 8.44
CA PRO A 253 -14.06 -9.38 8.69
C PRO A 253 -13.54 -10.53 7.84
N ASP A 254 -13.28 -10.32 6.53
CA ASP A 254 -12.74 -11.34 5.61
C ASP A 254 -11.38 -11.91 6.06
N TYR A 255 -10.59 -11.10 6.75
CA TYR A 255 -9.26 -11.49 7.22
C TYR A 255 -9.26 -12.03 8.65
N VAL A 256 -10.20 -11.56 9.47
CA VAL A 256 -10.25 -11.91 10.89
C VAL A 256 -11.11 -13.16 11.14
N LEU A 257 -12.21 -13.33 10.42
CA LEU A 257 -13.10 -14.49 10.55
C LEU A 257 -12.42 -15.74 9.97
N ASN A 258 -12.15 -16.73 10.81
CA ASN A 258 -11.50 -17.97 10.42
C ASN A 258 -12.54 -19.08 10.17
N LYS A 259 -12.85 -19.35 8.89
CA LYS A 259 -13.86 -20.34 8.50
C LYS A 259 -13.53 -21.76 9.01
N THR A 260 -12.29 -22.18 8.84
CA THR A 260 -11.86 -23.55 9.24
C THR A 260 -12.02 -23.75 10.73
N LYS A 261 -11.46 -22.86 11.55
CA LYS A 261 -11.59 -22.94 13.02
C LYS A 261 -13.05 -22.82 13.47
N THR A 262 -13.86 -22.00 12.79
CA THR A 262 -15.30 -21.87 13.07
C THR A 262 -16.04 -23.17 12.81
N LEU A 263 -15.79 -23.83 11.68
CA LEU A 263 -16.43 -25.09 11.33
C LEU A 263 -15.99 -26.24 12.24
N ASP A 264 -14.73 -26.27 12.65
CA ASP A 264 -14.22 -27.28 13.57
C ASP A 264 -14.82 -27.09 14.97
N TYR A 265 -14.88 -25.85 15.47
CA TYR A 265 -15.55 -25.51 16.71
C TYR A 265 -17.05 -25.89 16.66
N PHE A 266 -17.74 -25.58 15.57
CA PHE A 266 -19.14 -25.96 15.38
C PHE A 266 -19.35 -27.47 15.38
N LYS A 267 -18.49 -28.24 14.70
CA LYS A 267 -18.53 -29.71 14.70
C LYS A 267 -18.35 -30.30 16.11
N GLU A 268 -17.45 -29.72 16.88
CA GLU A 268 -17.13 -30.19 18.24
C GLU A 268 -18.22 -29.84 19.25
N THR A 269 -18.78 -28.62 19.19
CA THR A 269 -19.67 -28.09 20.23
C THR A 269 -21.13 -28.04 19.85
N GLY A 270 -21.46 -28.04 18.56
CA GLY A 270 -22.81 -27.74 18.04
C GLY A 270 -23.21 -26.27 18.13
N ASP A 271 -22.29 -25.37 18.52
CA ASP A 271 -22.52 -23.94 18.62
C ASP A 271 -22.28 -23.23 17.28
N ASP A 272 -23.36 -22.78 16.64
CA ASP A 272 -23.35 -22.09 15.36
C ASP A 272 -23.48 -20.55 15.48
N VAL A 273 -23.26 -19.99 16.68
CA VAL A 273 -23.31 -18.56 16.93
C VAL A 273 -21.99 -17.96 17.44
N THR A 274 -20.95 -18.79 17.62
CA THR A 274 -19.63 -18.32 18.08
C THR A 274 -18.58 -18.54 17.00
N PRO A 275 -18.43 -17.60 16.04
CA PRO A 275 -17.39 -17.68 15.02
C PRO A 275 -16.01 -17.54 15.66
N GLN A 276 -15.04 -18.25 15.11
CA GLN A 276 -13.65 -18.18 15.53
C GLN A 276 -12.90 -17.13 14.70
N ILE A 277 -11.95 -16.44 15.33
CA ILE A 277 -11.21 -15.34 14.72
C ILE A 277 -9.71 -15.56 14.83
N SER A 278 -8.96 -14.82 14.01
CA SER A 278 -7.51 -14.79 14.03
C SER A 278 -7.00 -13.43 13.57
N PHE A 279 -5.98 -12.88 14.24
CA PHE A 279 -5.27 -11.67 13.83
C PHE A 279 -3.91 -11.98 13.18
N GLY A 280 -3.67 -13.24 12.80
CA GLY A 280 -2.39 -13.66 12.25
C GLY A 280 -1.91 -12.75 11.11
N GLN A 281 -2.79 -12.39 10.18
CA GLN A 281 -2.43 -11.53 9.04
C GLN A 281 -2.20 -10.05 9.42
N ALA A 282 -2.79 -9.57 10.51
CA ALA A 282 -2.55 -8.22 11.04
C ALA A 282 -1.29 -8.12 11.91
N LYS A 283 -0.78 -9.26 12.37
CA LYS A 283 0.34 -9.38 13.32
C LYS A 283 1.58 -8.54 12.93
N PRO A 284 2.05 -8.52 11.66
CA PRO A 284 3.21 -7.72 11.30
C PRO A 284 3.03 -6.23 11.61
N ILE A 285 1.87 -5.66 11.22
CA ILE A 285 1.59 -4.24 11.45
C ILE A 285 1.36 -3.95 12.94
N LEU A 286 0.66 -4.84 13.65
CA LEU A 286 0.44 -4.70 15.09
C LEU A 286 1.76 -4.79 15.87
N ASN A 287 2.68 -5.67 15.48
CA ASN A 287 4.03 -5.72 16.04
C ASN A 287 4.81 -4.44 15.77
N TYR A 288 4.72 -3.89 14.54
CA TYR A 288 5.34 -2.61 14.20
C TYR A 288 4.76 -1.47 15.06
N ALA A 289 3.44 -1.38 15.18
CA ALA A 289 2.77 -0.37 16.01
C ALA A 289 3.21 -0.48 17.47
N ARG A 290 3.28 -1.70 18.03
CA ARG A 290 3.76 -1.98 19.39
C ARG A 290 5.22 -1.56 19.57
N LYS A 291 6.10 -1.95 18.63
CA LYS A 291 7.53 -1.63 18.66
C LYS A 291 7.81 -0.13 18.77
N TYR A 292 7.03 0.69 18.08
CA TYR A 292 7.20 2.14 18.06
C TYR A 292 6.19 2.91 18.92
N GLY A 293 5.32 2.21 19.66
CA GLY A 293 4.31 2.82 20.52
C GLY A 293 3.27 3.64 19.77
N ILE A 294 2.97 3.28 18.52
CA ILE A 294 2.04 4.04 17.67
C ILE A 294 0.61 3.59 17.97
N PRO A 295 -0.32 4.52 18.25
CA PRO A 295 -1.73 4.19 18.45
C PRO A 295 -2.36 3.60 17.18
N VAL A 296 -3.27 2.64 17.38
CA VAL A 296 -3.94 1.93 16.27
C VAL A 296 -5.41 2.30 16.21
N ARG A 297 -5.87 2.56 15.00
CA ARG A 297 -7.27 2.72 14.63
C ARG A 297 -7.78 1.40 14.05
N VAL A 298 -8.75 0.78 14.72
CA VAL A 298 -9.35 -0.49 14.32
C VAL A 298 -10.31 -0.26 13.15
N HIS A 299 -10.08 -0.93 12.03
CA HIS A 299 -10.90 -0.82 10.83
C HIS A 299 -11.09 -2.20 10.19
N THR A 300 -12.27 -2.76 10.20
CA THR A 300 -13.59 -2.37 10.73
C THR A 300 -14.31 -3.62 11.24
N LEU A 301 -15.29 -3.49 12.16
CA LEU A 301 -16.00 -4.65 12.69
C LEU A 301 -17.14 -5.12 11.76
N VAL A 302 -17.97 -4.20 11.29
CA VAL A 302 -19.18 -4.48 10.53
C VAL A 302 -19.16 -3.70 9.21
N TRP A 303 -19.10 -4.40 8.09
CA TRP A 303 -19.10 -3.81 6.77
C TRP A 303 -19.90 -4.68 5.80
N TYR A 304 -20.60 -4.10 4.83
CA TYR A 304 -21.34 -4.86 3.82
C TYR A 304 -20.41 -5.54 2.83
N SER A 305 -19.24 -4.96 2.57
CA SER A 305 -18.17 -5.51 1.75
C SER A 305 -17.13 -6.21 2.64
N GLN A 306 -16.30 -7.05 2.08
CA GLN A 306 -15.25 -7.80 2.79
C GLN A 306 -15.72 -8.43 4.11
N THR A 307 -16.96 -8.95 4.12
CA THR A 307 -17.50 -9.83 5.14
C THR A 307 -17.94 -11.13 4.46
N PRO A 308 -17.43 -12.30 4.85
CA PRO A 308 -17.66 -13.52 4.08
C PRO A 308 -19.10 -13.99 4.16
N GLU A 309 -19.67 -14.45 3.03
CA GLU A 309 -21.07 -14.88 2.93
C GLU A 309 -21.45 -15.95 3.92
N TRP A 310 -20.54 -16.93 4.17
CA TRP A 310 -20.80 -18.03 5.11
C TRP A 310 -21.14 -17.55 6.53
N PHE A 311 -20.65 -16.37 6.92
CA PHE A 311 -20.90 -15.79 8.24
C PHE A 311 -22.39 -15.50 8.46
N PHE A 312 -23.15 -15.26 7.41
CA PHE A 312 -24.59 -14.93 7.46
C PHE A 312 -25.50 -16.14 7.29
N LYS A 313 -24.94 -17.31 7.00
CA LYS A 313 -25.72 -18.49 6.63
C LYS A 313 -25.87 -19.47 7.80
N GLU A 314 -26.94 -20.28 7.74
CA GLU A 314 -27.16 -21.36 8.70
C GLU A 314 -25.99 -22.35 8.66
N ASP A 315 -25.55 -22.78 9.84
CA ASP A 315 -24.43 -23.72 10.02
C ASP A 315 -23.12 -23.30 9.33
N TYR A 316 -22.95 -21.99 9.05
CA TYR A 316 -21.81 -21.41 8.33
C TYR A 316 -21.60 -21.99 6.90
N ASP A 317 -22.69 -22.48 6.26
CA ASP A 317 -22.68 -23.04 4.92
C ASP A 317 -23.31 -22.08 3.91
N GLU A 318 -22.52 -21.58 2.95
CA GLU A 318 -22.95 -20.63 1.91
C GLU A 318 -24.15 -21.12 1.07
N LYS A 319 -24.40 -22.44 1.05
CA LYS A 319 -25.51 -23.06 0.31
C LYS A 319 -26.83 -23.03 1.09
N LYS A 320 -26.79 -22.64 2.35
CA LYS A 320 -27.98 -22.56 3.21
C LYS A 320 -28.61 -21.19 3.20
N ASP A 321 -29.80 -21.10 3.79
CA ASP A 321 -30.52 -19.83 3.96
C ASP A 321 -29.78 -18.89 4.92
N TYR A 322 -30.12 -17.61 4.88
CA TYR A 322 -29.69 -16.65 5.89
C TYR A 322 -30.22 -17.06 7.26
N VAL A 323 -29.41 -16.84 8.29
CA VAL A 323 -29.85 -17.03 9.68
C VAL A 323 -30.94 -16.02 10.05
N SER A 324 -31.73 -16.34 11.08
CA SER A 324 -32.71 -15.38 11.61
C SER A 324 -32.03 -14.15 12.23
N PRO A 325 -32.71 -12.98 12.31
CA PRO A 325 -32.18 -11.80 12.98
C PRO A 325 -31.77 -12.08 14.44
N GLU A 326 -32.53 -12.91 15.17
CA GLU A 326 -32.23 -13.26 16.56
C GLU A 326 -30.93 -14.08 16.68
N LYS A 327 -30.70 -15.01 15.74
CA LYS A 327 -29.45 -15.78 15.67
C LYS A 327 -28.29 -14.87 15.29
N MET A 328 -28.47 -13.98 14.31
CA MET A 328 -27.43 -13.05 13.87
C MET A 328 -27.03 -12.06 14.97
N LYS A 329 -27.96 -11.56 15.80
CA LYS A 329 -27.64 -10.74 16.97
C LYS A 329 -26.65 -11.44 17.89
N LYS A 330 -26.91 -12.72 18.21
CA LYS A 330 -26.00 -13.51 19.07
C LYS A 330 -24.65 -13.73 18.40
N ARG A 331 -24.66 -14.04 17.08
CA ARG A 331 -23.43 -14.26 16.30
C ARG A 331 -22.59 -12.99 16.21
N MET A 332 -23.24 -11.83 15.99
CA MET A 332 -22.59 -10.52 15.98
C MET A 332 -22.02 -10.17 17.37
N GLU A 333 -22.78 -10.40 18.44
CA GLU A 333 -22.30 -10.15 19.80
C GLU A 333 -21.06 -11.00 20.12
N ASN A 334 -21.12 -12.30 19.85
CA ASN A 334 -20.00 -13.20 20.08
C ASN A 334 -18.78 -12.86 19.19
N TYR A 335 -19.00 -12.46 17.95
CA TYR A 335 -17.95 -11.99 17.05
C TYR A 335 -17.25 -10.75 17.61
N ILE A 336 -18.00 -9.69 17.93
CA ILE A 336 -17.44 -8.42 18.46
C ILE A 336 -16.75 -8.64 19.80
N LYS A 337 -17.33 -9.48 20.67
CA LYS A 337 -16.72 -9.86 21.94
C LYS A 337 -15.38 -10.56 21.71
N SER A 338 -15.36 -11.63 20.91
CA SER A 338 -14.14 -12.38 20.62
C SER A 338 -13.08 -11.50 19.93
N TYR A 339 -13.51 -10.58 19.07
CA TYR A 339 -12.63 -9.63 18.41
C TYR A 339 -11.82 -8.82 19.43
N PHE A 340 -12.50 -8.11 20.33
CA PHE A 340 -11.81 -7.25 21.30
C PHE A 340 -11.08 -8.04 22.38
N GLU A 341 -11.68 -9.14 22.89
CA GLU A 341 -11.03 -9.98 23.89
C GLU A 341 -9.72 -10.59 23.34
N THR A 342 -9.72 -11.10 22.11
CA THR A 342 -8.52 -11.67 21.50
C THR A 342 -7.49 -10.57 21.19
N LEU A 343 -7.94 -9.44 20.62
CA LEU A 343 -7.06 -8.34 20.26
C LEU A 343 -6.31 -7.79 21.49
N THR A 344 -7.04 -7.54 22.58
CA THR A 344 -6.44 -7.02 23.82
C THR A 344 -5.60 -8.04 24.57
N ALA A 345 -5.93 -9.32 24.46
CA ALA A 345 -5.12 -10.39 25.04
C ALA A 345 -3.77 -10.53 24.32
N LEU A 346 -3.75 -10.42 22.99
CA LEU A 346 -2.53 -10.50 22.17
C LEU A 346 -1.66 -9.23 22.24
N TYR A 347 -2.30 -8.08 22.38
CA TYR A 347 -1.67 -6.76 22.31
C TYR A 347 -2.16 -5.84 23.46
N PRO A 348 -1.91 -6.20 24.75
CA PRO A 348 -2.37 -5.42 25.89
C PRO A 348 -1.67 -4.06 26.03
N ASP A 349 -0.58 -3.86 25.34
CA ASP A 349 0.29 -2.69 25.35
C ASP A 349 0.06 -1.74 24.15
N ILE A 350 -0.80 -2.12 23.19
CA ILE A 350 -1.20 -1.23 22.10
C ILE A 350 -2.36 -0.35 22.52
N ASN A 351 -2.25 0.94 22.27
CA ASN A 351 -3.36 1.88 22.40
C ASN A 351 -4.29 1.79 21.19
N PHE A 352 -5.37 0.99 21.29
CA PHE A 352 -6.47 0.98 20.32
C PHE A 352 -7.39 2.15 20.61
N TYR A 353 -7.06 3.35 20.08
CA TYR A 353 -7.72 4.60 20.48
C TYR A 353 -9.03 4.89 19.76
N ALA A 354 -9.31 4.22 18.65
CA ALA A 354 -10.51 4.40 17.83
C ALA A 354 -10.88 3.09 17.12
N CYS A 355 -12.17 2.91 16.84
CA CYS A 355 -12.69 1.76 16.10
C CYS A 355 -13.84 2.18 15.19
N ASP A 356 -13.76 1.82 13.90
CA ASP A 356 -14.89 1.85 12.99
C ASP A 356 -15.80 0.66 13.27
N VAL A 357 -16.85 0.91 14.04
CA VAL A 357 -17.80 -0.15 14.40
C VAL A 357 -18.62 -0.59 13.19
N VAL A 358 -19.13 0.37 12.45
CA VAL A 358 -19.86 0.14 11.20
C VAL A 358 -19.30 1.01 10.10
N ASN A 359 -19.02 0.38 8.96
CA ASN A 359 -18.51 1.01 7.77
C ASN A 359 -19.57 0.98 6.66
N GLU A 360 -19.86 2.14 6.03
CA GLU A 360 -20.59 2.28 4.76
C GLU A 360 -21.99 1.64 4.72
N ALA A 361 -22.79 1.80 5.76
CA ALA A 361 -24.10 1.15 5.84
C ALA A 361 -25.19 1.76 4.93
N PHE A 362 -24.97 3.00 4.48
CA PHE A 362 -25.94 3.70 3.62
C PHE A 362 -25.54 3.67 2.14
N ASP A 363 -26.54 3.67 1.25
CA ASP A 363 -26.34 3.99 -0.15
C ASP A 363 -26.05 5.51 -0.32
N ASN A 364 -25.79 5.95 -1.55
CA ASN A 364 -25.44 7.36 -1.80
C ASN A 364 -26.60 8.35 -1.55
N ASP A 365 -27.83 7.86 -1.45
CA ASP A 365 -29.02 8.67 -1.18
C ASP A 365 -29.42 8.63 0.31
N GLY A 366 -28.71 7.89 1.13
CA GLY A 366 -28.94 7.78 2.56
C GLY A 366 -29.97 6.71 2.96
N ASN A 367 -30.30 5.79 2.05
CA ASN A 367 -31.18 4.66 2.34
C ASN A 367 -30.36 3.43 2.81
N PRO A 368 -31.01 2.43 3.42
CA PRO A 368 -30.41 1.10 3.58
C PRO A 368 -30.01 0.53 2.20
N ARG A 369 -28.90 -0.21 2.16
CA ARG A 369 -28.50 -0.96 0.97
C ARG A 369 -29.54 -2.01 0.60
N LYS A 370 -29.50 -2.54 -0.61
CA LYS A 370 -30.39 -3.62 -1.02
C LYS A 370 -30.07 -4.92 -0.26
N PRO A 371 -31.05 -5.75 0.08
CA PRO A 371 -30.78 -7.05 0.68
C PRO A 371 -30.09 -8.00 -0.31
N GLY A 372 -29.06 -8.70 0.14
CA GLY A 372 -28.32 -9.71 -0.62
C GLY A 372 -26.81 -9.63 -0.45
N HIS A 373 -26.10 -10.65 -0.94
CA HIS A 373 -24.64 -10.69 -0.93
C HIS A 373 -24.07 -9.78 -2.01
N PRO A 374 -23.02 -8.96 -1.70
CA PRO A 374 -22.30 -8.17 -2.70
C PRO A 374 -21.66 -9.08 -3.76
N SER A 375 -21.88 -8.77 -5.03
CA SER A 375 -21.31 -9.47 -6.18
C SER A 375 -20.73 -8.46 -7.18
N GLN A 376 -20.09 -8.93 -8.24
CA GLN A 376 -19.54 -8.03 -9.27
C GLN A 376 -20.60 -7.13 -9.91
N GLU A 377 -21.86 -7.58 -9.95
CA GLU A 377 -22.97 -6.84 -10.58
C GLU A 377 -23.60 -5.83 -9.62
N ASN A 378 -23.56 -6.07 -8.30
CA ASN A 378 -24.24 -5.28 -7.28
C ASN A 378 -23.38 -4.88 -6.08
N GLN A 379 -22.05 -4.96 -6.21
CA GLN A 379 -21.09 -4.82 -5.08
C GLN A 379 -21.24 -3.55 -4.24
N TYR A 380 -21.77 -2.48 -4.83
CA TYR A 380 -22.00 -1.22 -4.12
C TYR A 380 -23.46 -1.02 -3.67
N GLU A 381 -24.33 -1.97 -3.92
CA GLU A 381 -25.75 -1.84 -3.64
C GLU A 381 -26.26 -2.82 -2.59
N ALA A 382 -25.68 -4.04 -2.55
CA ALA A 382 -26.18 -5.14 -1.72
C ALA A 382 -25.47 -5.21 -0.35
N SER A 383 -26.18 -5.78 0.63
CA SER A 383 -25.68 -6.03 1.98
C SER A 383 -26.34 -7.28 2.57
N ASP A 384 -25.53 -8.25 3.00
CA ASP A 384 -26.00 -9.40 3.76
C ASP A 384 -26.61 -8.99 5.10
N TRP A 385 -26.12 -7.92 5.72
CA TRP A 385 -26.71 -7.37 6.93
C TRP A 385 -28.16 -6.97 6.72
N VAL A 386 -28.44 -6.28 5.62
CA VAL A 386 -29.82 -5.89 5.27
C VAL A 386 -30.63 -7.11 4.83
N ALA A 387 -30.01 -8.14 4.21
CA ALA A 387 -30.70 -9.39 3.89
C ALA A 387 -31.19 -10.11 5.16
N VAL A 388 -30.44 -10.06 6.25
CA VAL A 388 -30.81 -10.67 7.52
C VAL A 388 -31.80 -9.81 8.30
N PHE A 389 -31.56 -8.50 8.45
CA PHE A 389 -32.32 -7.62 9.34
C PHE A 389 -33.51 -6.91 8.66
N GLY A 390 -33.50 -6.82 7.32
CA GLY A 390 -34.50 -6.10 6.54
C GLY A 390 -34.30 -4.60 6.45
N ASP A 391 -33.44 -4.03 7.30
CA ASP A 391 -33.12 -2.61 7.40
C ASP A 391 -31.73 -2.38 8.04
N ASN A 392 -31.42 -1.12 8.40
CA ASN A 392 -30.17 -0.74 9.05
C ASN A 392 -30.20 -0.87 10.60
N SER A 393 -31.12 -1.63 11.18
CA SER A 393 -31.19 -1.84 12.64
C SER A 393 -29.97 -2.58 13.22
N PHE A 394 -29.24 -3.33 12.38
CA PHE A 394 -27.99 -3.98 12.77
C PHE A 394 -26.94 -2.99 13.28
N ILE A 395 -26.98 -1.71 12.86
CA ILE A 395 -26.08 -0.65 13.32
C ILE A 395 -26.21 -0.46 14.83
N ASP A 396 -27.44 -0.41 15.34
CA ASP A 396 -27.67 -0.18 16.77
C ASP A 396 -27.09 -1.33 17.60
N TYR A 397 -27.29 -2.58 17.18
CA TYR A 397 -26.72 -3.76 17.86
C TYR A 397 -25.19 -3.79 17.79
N ALA A 398 -24.61 -3.47 16.62
CA ALA A 398 -23.16 -3.43 16.48
C ALA A 398 -22.52 -2.42 17.44
N PHE A 399 -23.09 -1.22 17.54
CA PHE A 399 -22.58 -0.20 18.46
C PHE A 399 -22.83 -0.53 19.93
N GLU A 400 -23.97 -1.14 20.28
CA GLU A 400 -24.23 -1.63 21.63
C GLU A 400 -23.20 -2.67 22.07
N TYR A 401 -22.91 -3.67 21.21
CA TYR A 401 -21.93 -4.70 21.51
C TYR A 401 -20.49 -4.14 21.51
N ALA A 402 -20.17 -3.26 20.59
CA ALA A 402 -18.86 -2.61 20.60
C ALA A 402 -18.65 -1.79 21.87
N ARG A 403 -19.64 -1.02 22.33
CA ARG A 403 -19.57 -0.27 23.59
C ARG A 403 -19.35 -1.17 24.80
N LYS A 404 -19.91 -2.37 24.77
CA LYS A 404 -19.80 -3.35 25.85
C LYS A 404 -18.42 -4.00 25.95
N TYR A 405 -17.75 -4.21 24.80
CA TYR A 405 -16.55 -5.04 24.74
C TYR A 405 -15.28 -4.31 24.30
N ALA A 406 -15.38 -3.09 23.76
CA ALA A 406 -14.21 -2.32 23.36
C ALA A 406 -13.30 -2.01 24.55
N PRO A 407 -11.97 -1.96 24.36
CA PRO A 407 -11.06 -1.60 25.43
C PRO A 407 -11.30 -0.17 25.92
N GLU A 408 -10.95 0.08 27.18
CA GLU A 408 -11.08 1.40 27.79
C GLU A 408 -10.33 2.46 26.96
N GLY A 409 -10.97 3.59 26.70
CA GLY A 409 -10.42 4.69 25.91
C GLY A 409 -10.57 4.53 24.39
N CYS A 410 -11.03 3.38 23.90
CA CYS A 410 -11.30 3.21 22.47
C CYS A 410 -12.62 3.93 22.11
N LYS A 411 -12.50 4.96 21.28
CA LYS A 411 -13.66 5.70 20.76
C LYS A 411 -14.31 4.94 19.59
N LEU A 412 -15.64 4.95 19.52
CA LEU A 412 -16.44 4.20 18.56
C LEU A 412 -16.97 5.12 17.46
N TYR A 413 -16.67 4.80 16.20
CA TYR A 413 -17.00 5.61 15.03
C TYR A 413 -17.92 4.87 14.06
N TYR A 414 -18.78 5.64 13.40
CA TYR A 414 -19.36 5.28 12.12
C TYR A 414 -18.50 5.89 11.01
N ASN A 415 -18.11 5.12 9.99
CA ASN A 415 -17.22 5.55 8.91
C ASN A 415 -17.89 5.40 7.55
N ASP A 416 -17.78 6.39 6.65
CA ASP A 416 -18.41 6.32 5.33
C ASP A 416 -17.68 7.19 4.29
N PHE A 417 -17.88 6.82 3.00
CA PHE A 417 -17.40 7.57 1.83
C PHE A 417 -18.55 8.38 1.19
N ASN A 418 -18.22 9.32 0.31
CA ASN A 418 -19.19 10.25 -0.28
C ASN A 418 -20.08 10.93 0.78
N GLU A 419 -19.60 11.02 1.98
CA GLU A 419 -20.24 11.54 3.18
C GLU A 419 -20.66 13.01 3.04
N TYR A 420 -20.04 13.71 2.09
CA TYR A 420 -20.37 15.08 1.70
C TYR A 420 -21.57 15.18 0.74
N MET A 421 -22.13 14.05 0.29
CA MET A 421 -23.26 13.98 -0.66
C MET A 421 -24.62 13.75 0.04
N GLY A 422 -25.49 12.95 -0.58
CA GLY A 422 -26.88 12.73 -0.15
C GLY A 422 -27.04 12.06 1.19
N LYS A 423 -26.12 11.19 1.59
CA LYS A 423 -26.23 10.38 2.82
C LYS A 423 -25.94 11.11 4.13
N LYS A 424 -25.39 12.35 4.11
CA LYS A 424 -25.00 13.07 5.33
C LYS A 424 -26.13 13.24 6.34
N ASP A 425 -27.39 13.48 5.90
CA ASP A 425 -28.54 13.64 6.77
C ASP A 425 -28.92 12.34 7.48
N ALA A 426 -28.82 11.20 6.75
CA ALA A 426 -29.05 9.88 7.32
C ALA A 426 -27.98 9.52 8.34
N ILE A 427 -26.72 9.83 8.05
CA ILE A 427 -25.59 9.64 8.98
C ILE A 427 -25.81 10.46 10.25
N CYS A 428 -26.18 11.75 10.16
CA CYS A 428 -26.44 12.58 11.33
C CYS A 428 -27.59 12.04 12.20
N LYS A 429 -28.71 11.67 11.59
CA LYS A 429 -29.87 11.10 12.32
C LYS A 429 -29.53 9.81 13.05
N MET A 430 -28.76 8.94 12.39
CA MET A 430 -28.27 7.69 12.98
C MET A 430 -27.31 8.01 14.15
N ALA A 431 -26.35 8.90 13.93
CA ALA A 431 -25.37 9.30 14.94
C ALA A 431 -26.02 9.95 16.19
N GLU A 432 -27.00 10.83 16.00
CA GLU A 432 -27.78 11.43 17.09
C GLU A 432 -28.54 10.38 17.92
N ARG A 433 -29.14 9.37 17.26
CA ARG A 433 -29.80 8.25 17.92
C ARG A 433 -28.82 7.43 18.77
N LEU A 434 -27.68 7.05 18.18
CA LEU A 434 -26.63 6.29 18.87
C LEU A 434 -25.99 7.09 20.01
N LYS A 435 -25.81 8.41 19.83
CA LYS A 435 -25.32 9.31 20.87
C LYS A 435 -26.28 9.39 22.07
N ALA A 436 -27.60 9.47 21.81
CA ALA A 436 -28.61 9.46 22.87
C ALA A 436 -28.57 8.14 23.64
N ALA A 437 -28.19 7.03 23.04
CA ALA A 437 -27.98 5.74 23.71
C ALA A 437 -26.60 5.60 24.38
N GLY A 438 -25.67 6.55 24.19
CA GLY A 438 -24.30 6.51 24.72
C GLY A 438 -23.35 5.57 23.97
N ASN A 439 -23.70 5.14 22.76
CA ASN A 439 -23.01 4.06 22.06
C ASN A 439 -22.00 4.52 20.99
N ILE A 440 -22.00 5.78 20.58
CA ILE A 440 -21.09 6.35 19.57
C ILE A 440 -20.31 7.54 20.13
N ASP A 441 -19.05 7.70 19.68
CA ASP A 441 -18.19 8.81 20.08
C ASP A 441 -17.85 9.73 18.90
N GLY A 442 -17.91 9.22 17.66
CA GLY A 442 -17.49 10.02 16.52
C GLY A 442 -18.01 9.56 15.15
N ILE A 443 -17.76 10.40 14.15
CA ILE A 443 -18.03 10.15 12.73
C ILE A 443 -16.72 10.19 11.97
N GLY A 444 -16.45 9.14 11.20
CA GLY A 444 -15.34 9.07 10.26
C GLY A 444 -15.76 9.55 8.86
N MET A 445 -15.04 10.51 8.33
CA MET A 445 -15.12 10.95 6.94
C MET A 445 -14.00 10.26 6.17
N GLN A 446 -14.31 9.29 5.29
CA GLN A 446 -13.27 8.61 4.50
C GLN A 446 -12.49 9.58 3.63
N SER A 447 -13.18 10.54 3.03
CA SER A 447 -12.57 11.60 2.23
C SER A 447 -11.75 11.07 1.06
N HIS A 448 -12.30 10.08 0.34
CA HIS A 448 -11.84 9.68 -0.98
C HIS A 448 -12.32 10.69 -2.02
N LEU A 449 -11.44 11.60 -2.43
CA LEU A 449 -11.78 12.79 -3.19
C LEU A 449 -11.14 12.77 -4.58
N ASP A 450 -11.58 13.63 -5.49
CA ASP A 450 -11.15 13.61 -6.88
C ASP A 450 -10.79 15.01 -7.40
N VAL A 451 -9.78 15.10 -8.26
CA VAL A 451 -9.63 16.17 -9.23
C VAL A 451 -10.23 15.73 -10.55
N ARG A 452 -11.29 16.40 -11.01
CA ARG A 452 -12.02 16.03 -12.23
C ARG A 452 -11.63 16.91 -13.40
N GLN A 453 -10.99 16.32 -14.40
CA GLN A 453 -10.62 17.03 -15.63
C GLN A 453 -11.85 17.63 -16.34
N SER A 454 -12.97 16.93 -16.36
CA SER A 454 -14.23 17.38 -16.95
C SER A 454 -14.80 18.66 -16.33
N MET A 455 -14.42 18.93 -15.07
CA MET A 455 -14.83 20.12 -14.30
C MET A 455 -13.73 21.16 -14.18
N ASP A 456 -12.50 20.80 -14.56
CA ASP A 456 -11.29 21.58 -14.34
C ASP A 456 -11.10 22.01 -12.86
N ALA A 457 -11.56 21.17 -11.94
CA ALA A 457 -11.63 21.44 -10.51
C ALA A 457 -11.65 20.16 -9.67
N ALA A 458 -11.37 20.29 -8.38
CA ALA A 458 -11.58 19.23 -7.40
C ALA A 458 -13.07 19.04 -7.08
N PHE A 459 -13.44 17.80 -6.77
CA PHE A 459 -14.77 17.41 -6.31
C PHE A 459 -14.67 16.52 -5.06
N PRO A 460 -15.45 16.81 -4.01
CA PRO A 460 -16.36 17.95 -3.89
C PRO A 460 -15.61 19.28 -3.84
N SER A 461 -16.29 20.40 -4.08
CA SER A 461 -15.69 21.71 -3.79
C SER A 461 -15.39 21.84 -2.29
N LEU A 462 -14.39 22.66 -1.92
CA LEU A 462 -14.08 22.91 -0.50
C LEU A 462 -15.29 23.39 0.29
N GLY A 463 -16.19 24.19 -0.34
CA GLY A 463 -17.42 24.65 0.31
C GLY A 463 -18.43 23.54 0.57
N MET A 464 -18.58 22.57 -0.35
CA MET A 464 -19.42 21.37 -0.13
C MET A 464 -18.86 20.51 1.00
N TYR A 465 -17.56 20.26 0.97
CA TYR A 465 -16.85 19.50 1.98
C TYR A 465 -16.98 20.11 3.37
N GLU A 466 -16.68 21.42 3.49
CA GLU A 466 -16.81 22.16 4.75
C GLU A 466 -18.25 22.18 5.26
N THR A 467 -19.24 22.23 4.37
CA THR A 467 -20.65 22.17 4.75
C THR A 467 -21.01 20.84 5.41
N ALA A 468 -20.56 19.71 4.84
CA ALA A 468 -20.78 18.41 5.41
C ALA A 468 -20.05 18.24 6.76
N LEU A 469 -18.78 18.62 6.82
CA LEU A 469 -18.00 18.61 8.06
C LEU A 469 -18.71 19.41 9.18
N LYS A 470 -19.20 20.61 8.90
CA LYS A 470 -19.96 21.41 9.90
C LYS A 470 -21.24 20.74 10.36
N GLN A 471 -21.90 20.00 9.48
CA GLN A 471 -23.10 19.24 9.84
C GLN A 471 -22.76 18.10 10.79
N PHE A 472 -21.67 17.36 10.56
CA PHE A 472 -21.20 16.31 11.45
C PHE A 472 -20.73 16.89 12.81
N ILE A 473 -19.97 17.97 12.81
CA ILE A 473 -19.58 18.70 14.02
C ILE A 473 -20.83 19.15 14.80
N GLY A 474 -21.90 19.54 14.10
CA GLY A 474 -23.18 19.95 14.71
C GLY A 474 -23.86 18.87 15.54
N THR A 475 -23.55 17.58 15.35
CA THR A 475 -24.00 16.47 16.20
C THR A 475 -23.33 16.48 17.58
N GLY A 476 -22.26 17.25 17.75
CA GLY A 476 -21.44 17.31 18.97
C GLY A 476 -20.65 16.04 19.21
N LEU A 477 -20.38 15.25 18.17
CA LEU A 477 -19.48 14.10 18.17
C LEU A 477 -18.11 14.51 17.65
N ASP A 478 -17.09 13.72 17.97
CA ASP A 478 -15.76 13.84 17.38
C ASP A 478 -15.80 13.52 15.87
N VAL A 479 -14.95 14.15 15.07
CA VAL A 479 -14.80 13.84 13.66
C VAL A 479 -13.36 13.40 13.39
N GLN A 480 -13.20 12.36 12.58
CA GLN A 480 -11.90 11.98 12.04
C GLN A 480 -11.97 11.95 10.50
N ILE A 481 -10.92 12.42 9.86
CA ILE A 481 -10.69 12.20 8.44
C ILE A 481 -9.92 10.90 8.35
N THR A 482 -10.52 9.86 7.80
CA THR A 482 -10.08 8.49 8.08
C THR A 482 -9.31 7.81 6.96
N GLU A 483 -9.48 8.29 5.70
CA GLU A 483 -8.97 7.59 4.52
C GLU A 483 -8.58 8.58 3.40
N LEU A 484 -8.00 9.72 3.79
CA LEU A 484 -7.74 10.84 2.89
C LEU A 484 -6.88 10.45 1.69
N ASP A 485 -7.46 10.57 0.51
CA ASP A 485 -6.78 10.57 -0.77
C ASP A 485 -7.49 11.49 -1.77
N VAL A 486 -6.75 12.07 -2.73
CA VAL A 486 -7.29 12.99 -3.75
C VAL A 486 -6.77 12.58 -5.11
N THR A 487 -7.56 11.89 -5.90
CA THR A 487 -7.15 11.37 -7.20
C THR A 487 -6.93 12.45 -8.24
N VAL A 488 -5.97 12.18 -9.14
CA VAL A 488 -5.75 12.89 -10.40
C VAL A 488 -5.76 11.85 -11.50
N GLU A 489 -6.56 12.02 -12.54
CA GLU A 489 -6.70 11.03 -13.61
C GLU A 489 -5.34 10.66 -14.22
N GLU A 490 -5.21 9.39 -14.63
CA GLU A 490 -3.99 8.87 -15.28
C GLU A 490 -3.61 9.72 -16.50
N ASN A 491 -2.32 9.99 -16.66
CA ASN A 491 -1.77 10.85 -17.73
C ASN A 491 -2.23 12.32 -17.69
N SER A 492 -2.67 12.79 -16.55
CA SER A 492 -2.93 14.23 -16.33
C SER A 492 -1.61 14.99 -16.30
N GLY A 493 -1.58 16.16 -16.94
CA GLY A 493 -0.43 17.05 -16.88
C GLY A 493 -0.34 17.82 -15.54
N ASP A 494 0.77 18.54 -15.34
CA ASP A 494 1.10 19.32 -14.12
C ASP A 494 -0.01 20.22 -13.63
N LYS A 495 -0.85 20.73 -14.54
CA LYS A 495 -2.02 21.54 -14.21
C LYS A 495 -2.89 20.88 -13.14
N TYR A 496 -3.18 19.58 -13.27
CA TYR A 496 -4.08 18.89 -12.36
C TYR A 496 -3.39 18.48 -11.05
N PHE A 497 -2.07 18.24 -11.06
CA PHE A 497 -1.29 18.13 -9.83
C PHE A 497 -1.25 19.45 -9.05
N ASN A 498 -1.25 20.60 -9.73
CA ASN A 498 -1.39 21.90 -9.07
C ASN A 498 -2.81 22.09 -8.49
N VAL A 499 -3.87 21.64 -9.19
CA VAL A 499 -5.24 21.64 -8.64
C VAL A 499 -5.32 20.73 -7.41
N GLN A 500 -4.73 19.52 -7.45
CA GLN A 500 -4.61 18.61 -6.31
C GLN A 500 -3.91 19.31 -5.12
N ALA A 501 -2.79 19.97 -5.38
CA ALA A 501 -2.00 20.66 -4.38
C ALA A 501 -2.79 21.78 -3.67
N GLU A 502 -3.44 22.67 -4.44
CA GLU A 502 -4.27 23.74 -3.87
C GLU A 502 -5.51 23.17 -3.15
N TYR A 503 -6.03 22.03 -3.59
CA TYR A 503 -7.14 21.38 -2.92
C TYR A 503 -6.73 20.79 -1.56
N TYR A 504 -5.61 20.06 -1.49
CA TYR A 504 -5.04 19.58 -0.22
C TYR A 504 -4.76 20.76 0.74
N LYS A 505 -4.17 21.83 0.26
CA LYS A 505 -3.96 23.06 1.04
C LYS A 505 -5.27 23.65 1.59
N GLY A 506 -6.32 23.64 0.76
CA GLY A 506 -7.67 24.08 1.17
C GLY A 506 -8.27 23.20 2.24
N LEU A 507 -8.17 21.86 2.09
CA LEU A 507 -8.62 20.87 3.07
C LEU A 507 -7.91 21.08 4.42
N PHE A 508 -6.58 21.18 4.42
CA PHE A 508 -5.82 21.38 5.66
C PHE A 508 -6.13 22.72 6.34
N LYS A 509 -6.44 23.78 5.60
CA LYS A 509 -6.96 25.02 6.18
C LYS A 509 -8.32 24.81 6.87
N ILE A 510 -9.18 23.98 6.29
CA ILE A 510 -10.46 23.62 6.91
C ILE A 510 -10.20 22.80 8.17
N TYR A 511 -9.33 21.80 8.12
CA TYR A 511 -8.98 20.98 9.29
C TYR A 511 -8.38 21.81 10.44
N GLU A 512 -7.48 22.74 10.13
CA GLU A 512 -6.93 23.67 11.11
C GLU A 512 -8.00 24.58 11.73
N LYS A 513 -8.98 25.02 10.94
CA LYS A 513 -10.08 25.85 11.40
C LYS A 513 -11.00 25.15 12.38
N TYR A 514 -11.17 23.85 12.24
CA TYR A 514 -12.06 23.01 13.06
C TYR A 514 -11.29 22.00 13.93
N ASN A 515 -10.04 22.29 14.26
CA ASN A 515 -9.17 21.34 15.01
C ASN A 515 -9.71 20.98 16.40
N ASP A 516 -10.54 21.81 17.02
CA ASP A 516 -11.21 21.48 18.30
C ASP A 516 -12.23 20.33 18.16
N ASN A 517 -12.64 20.00 16.94
CA ASN A 517 -13.64 18.97 16.63
C ASN A 517 -13.07 17.82 15.79
N ILE A 518 -11.85 17.97 15.28
CA ILE A 518 -11.17 16.94 14.46
C ILE A 518 -10.00 16.39 15.26
N SER A 519 -10.07 15.10 15.60
CA SER A 519 -9.03 14.46 16.41
C SER A 519 -7.94 13.74 15.60
N ALA A 520 -8.20 13.42 14.31
CA ALA A 520 -7.22 12.76 13.45
C ALA A 520 -7.46 13.05 11.96
N VAL A 521 -6.37 13.06 11.20
CA VAL A 521 -6.33 13.07 9.73
C VAL A 521 -5.44 11.92 9.28
N ILE A 522 -6.04 10.89 8.70
CA ILE A 522 -5.39 9.66 8.28
C ILE A 522 -5.38 9.59 6.76
N PHE A 523 -4.21 9.50 6.16
CA PHE A 523 -4.05 9.25 4.74
C PHE A 523 -4.26 7.78 4.41
N TRP A 524 -4.89 7.46 3.27
CA TRP A 524 -5.07 6.07 2.86
C TRP A 524 -3.88 5.55 2.06
N GLY A 525 -2.70 5.55 2.70
CA GLY A 525 -1.40 5.20 2.17
C GLY A 525 -0.43 6.38 2.16
N VAL A 526 0.80 6.17 1.69
CA VAL A 526 1.90 7.13 1.73
C VAL A 526 2.32 7.57 0.33
N THR A 527 2.58 6.61 -0.56
CA THR A 527 3.08 6.85 -1.92
C THR A 527 2.10 6.41 -2.99
N ASP A 528 2.06 7.11 -4.11
CA ASP A 528 1.14 6.82 -5.22
C ASP A 528 1.14 5.35 -5.67
N PRO A 529 2.29 4.65 -5.88
CA PRO A 529 2.30 3.26 -6.35
C PRO A 529 1.70 2.25 -5.36
N LYS A 530 1.70 2.58 -4.07
CA LYS A 530 1.18 1.71 -3.02
C LYS A 530 -0.30 1.99 -2.69
N SER A 531 -0.90 3.00 -3.31
CA SER A 531 -2.32 3.30 -3.16
C SER A 531 -3.20 2.29 -3.89
N TRP A 532 -4.37 1.98 -3.32
CA TRP A 532 -5.42 1.23 -4.02
C TRP A 532 -5.91 1.93 -5.30
N ARG A 533 -5.70 3.26 -5.40
CA ARG A 533 -5.96 4.11 -6.58
C ARG A 533 -4.67 4.48 -7.32
N TYR A 534 -3.64 3.63 -7.31
CA TYR A 534 -2.28 3.92 -7.79
C TYR A 534 -2.21 4.54 -9.20
N LYS A 535 -3.13 4.17 -10.11
CA LYS A 535 -3.19 4.76 -11.46
C LYS A 535 -3.62 6.23 -11.47
N GLN A 536 -4.15 6.73 -10.37
CA GLN A 536 -4.73 8.06 -10.26
C GLN A 536 -3.93 8.97 -9.31
N ASN A 537 -2.70 8.62 -8.99
CA ASN A 537 -1.73 9.44 -8.24
C ASN A 537 -2.35 10.21 -7.05
N PRO A 538 -3.02 9.54 -6.08
CA PRO A 538 -3.86 10.22 -5.11
C PRO A 538 -3.14 10.78 -3.89
N LEU A 539 -1.90 10.35 -3.63
CA LEU A 539 -1.19 10.62 -2.40
C LEU A 539 -0.18 11.77 -2.52
N ILE A 540 0.53 12.06 -1.44
CA ILE A 540 1.37 13.25 -1.33
C ILE A 540 2.87 12.98 -1.56
N PHE A 541 3.25 11.71 -1.72
CA PHE A 541 4.58 11.29 -2.18
C PHE A 541 4.45 10.45 -3.44
N ASP A 542 5.45 10.56 -4.31
CA ASP A 542 5.50 9.87 -5.60
C ASP A 542 6.18 8.49 -5.52
N LYS A 543 6.43 7.89 -6.66
CA LYS A 543 7.07 6.56 -6.79
C LYS A 543 8.56 6.55 -6.43
N GLU A 544 9.22 7.68 -6.42
CA GLU A 544 10.60 7.88 -5.98
C GLU A 544 10.70 8.32 -4.51
N PHE A 545 9.60 8.29 -3.76
CA PHE A 545 9.49 8.75 -2.37
C PHE A 545 9.70 10.27 -2.19
N MET A 546 9.57 11.04 -3.27
CA MET A 546 9.73 12.48 -3.27
C MET A 546 8.40 13.18 -2.98
N ALA A 547 8.48 14.33 -2.30
CA ALA A 547 7.32 15.12 -1.96
C ALA A 547 6.70 15.80 -3.19
N LYS A 548 5.44 15.45 -3.45
CA LYS A 548 4.64 16.08 -4.51
C LYS A 548 4.28 17.54 -4.18
N PRO A 549 3.82 18.33 -5.16
CA PRO A 549 3.29 19.67 -4.92
C PRO A 549 2.22 19.70 -3.83
N ALA A 550 1.43 18.63 -3.68
CA ALA A 550 0.43 18.47 -2.63
C ALA A 550 1.05 18.53 -1.23
N PHE A 551 2.11 17.78 -0.95
CA PHE A 551 2.83 17.86 0.32
C PHE A 551 3.32 19.28 0.59
N LYS A 552 4.01 19.88 -0.39
CA LYS A 552 4.58 21.23 -0.28
C LYS A 552 3.51 22.30 -0.01
N SER A 553 2.31 22.13 -0.58
CA SER A 553 1.16 23.03 -0.35
C SER A 553 0.56 22.90 1.06
N ILE A 554 0.52 21.68 1.63
CA ILE A 554 0.05 21.45 3.00
C ILE A 554 1.00 22.13 3.99
N VAL A 555 2.29 21.91 3.81
CA VAL A 555 3.33 22.45 4.69
C VAL A 555 3.45 23.95 4.55
N GLY A 556 3.52 24.51 3.33
CA GLY A 556 3.78 25.93 3.09
C GLY A 556 5.08 26.37 3.75
N ASP A 557 5.02 27.47 4.50
CA ASP A 557 6.18 28.02 5.23
C ASP A 557 6.32 27.46 6.66
N LYS A 558 5.54 26.41 7.02
CA LYS A 558 5.61 25.81 8.34
C LYS A 558 6.92 25.05 8.50
N THR A 559 7.50 25.11 9.68
CA THR A 559 8.71 24.38 10.04
C THR A 559 8.42 23.51 11.27
N ALA A 560 9.04 22.34 11.32
CA ALA A 560 9.03 21.46 12.49
C ALA A 560 10.33 20.65 12.50
N ALA A 561 10.78 20.27 13.70
CA ALA A 561 11.87 19.30 13.85
C ALA A 561 11.38 17.89 13.44
N ASP A 562 12.33 17.00 13.19
CA ASP A 562 11.99 15.60 13.01
C ASP A 562 11.48 14.97 14.31
N PRO A 563 10.49 14.07 14.26
CA PRO A 563 9.96 13.41 15.44
C PRO A 563 11.03 12.53 16.09
N VAL A 564 11.07 12.53 17.42
CA VAL A 564 11.91 11.59 18.16
C VAL A 564 11.11 10.29 18.33
N ARG A 565 11.45 9.27 17.54
CA ARG A 565 10.83 7.93 17.64
C ARG A 565 11.75 7.02 18.44
N THR A 566 11.26 6.48 19.55
CA THR A 566 11.97 5.49 20.35
C THR A 566 11.29 4.14 20.25
N THR A 567 12.06 3.08 20.09
CA THR A 567 11.52 1.71 20.15
C THR A 567 11.20 1.33 21.59
N ILE A 568 10.05 0.71 21.78
CA ILE A 568 9.65 0.13 23.07
C ILE A 568 10.14 -1.32 23.09
N SER A 569 11.16 -1.62 23.92
CA SER A 569 11.60 -3.00 24.12
C SER A 569 10.55 -3.74 24.96
N GLY A 570 9.92 -4.75 24.42
CA GLY A 570 9.00 -5.63 25.15
C GLY A 570 9.72 -6.37 26.28
N GLY A 571 9.32 -6.13 27.54
CA GLY A 571 9.83 -6.80 28.73
C GLY A 571 10.66 -5.92 29.65
N GLY A 572 10.00 -5.18 30.51
CA GLY A 572 10.45 -4.68 31.81
C GLY A 572 11.90 -4.18 31.94
N SER A 573 12.21 -3.07 31.34
CA SER A 573 13.12 -2.03 31.86
C SER A 573 13.18 -0.89 30.85
N THR A 574 12.76 0.28 31.25
CA THR A 574 12.88 1.51 30.47
C THR A 574 14.36 1.88 30.42
N THR A 575 15.06 1.44 29.39
CA THR A 575 16.39 1.98 29.09
C THR A 575 16.19 3.07 28.05
N THR A 576 16.09 4.29 28.50
CA THR A 576 16.15 5.48 27.65
C THR A 576 17.54 5.53 27.03
N THR A 577 17.68 4.99 25.83
CA THR A 577 18.90 5.21 25.06
C THR A 577 18.77 6.58 24.41
N THR A 578 19.25 7.60 25.13
CA THR A 578 19.46 8.93 24.56
C THR A 578 20.59 8.79 23.55
N THR A 579 20.27 8.66 22.30
CA THR A 579 21.27 8.83 21.23
C THR A 579 21.60 10.31 21.21
N THR A 580 22.68 10.68 21.92
CA THR A 580 23.25 12.00 21.78
C THR A 580 23.84 12.08 20.39
N THR A 581 23.08 12.65 19.47
CA THR A 581 23.63 13.08 18.18
C THR A 581 24.64 14.16 18.49
N THR A 582 25.91 13.79 18.48
CA THR A 582 26.99 14.77 18.50
C THR A 582 26.84 15.57 17.21
N THR A 583 26.32 16.77 17.36
CA THR A 583 26.25 17.74 16.27
C THR A 583 27.69 18.12 15.94
N THR A 584 28.29 17.37 15.02
CA THR A 584 29.47 17.88 14.34
C THR A 584 28.92 18.97 13.43
N THR A 585 29.16 20.20 13.81
CA THR A 585 28.89 21.38 12.98
C THR A 585 29.81 21.28 11.77
N THR A 586 29.40 20.50 10.79
CA THR A 586 29.93 20.66 9.44
C THR A 586 29.17 21.85 8.90
N ALA A 587 29.90 22.91 8.60
CA ALA A 587 29.36 24.08 7.94
C ALA A 587 28.59 23.62 6.69
N THR A 588 27.27 23.65 6.76
CA THR A 588 26.39 23.47 5.60
C THR A 588 26.62 24.70 4.76
N THR A 589 27.48 24.58 3.75
CA THR A 589 27.38 25.46 2.58
C THR A 589 26.02 25.14 1.97
N SER A 590 25.04 26.00 2.22
CA SER A 590 23.83 26.06 1.42
C SER A 590 24.28 26.23 -0.03
N PHE A 591 24.14 25.20 -0.85
CA PHE A 591 24.19 25.36 -2.28
C PHE A 591 22.89 26.08 -2.69
N ALA A 592 22.93 27.44 -2.66
CA ALA A 592 21.99 28.20 -3.47
C ALA A 592 22.33 27.89 -4.91
N TYR A 593 21.42 27.28 -5.65
CA TYR A 593 21.54 27.15 -7.11
C TYR A 593 21.58 28.56 -7.69
N ASP A 594 22.51 28.77 -8.63
CA ASP A 594 22.52 30.01 -9.41
C ASP A 594 21.22 30.12 -10.25
N PRO A 595 20.80 31.32 -10.67
CA PRO A 595 19.66 31.46 -11.55
C PRO A 595 19.79 30.55 -12.78
N ILE A 596 18.71 29.86 -13.17
CA ILE A 596 18.73 28.91 -14.29
C ILE A 596 19.08 29.66 -15.59
N THR A 597 20.16 29.26 -16.22
CA THR A 597 20.57 29.72 -17.55
C THR A 597 20.24 28.63 -18.56
N TRP A 598 19.04 28.68 -19.11
CA TRP A 598 18.51 27.64 -19.98
C TRP A 598 19.44 27.31 -21.17
N GLY A 599 19.86 26.04 -21.26
CA GLY A 599 20.71 25.50 -22.29
C GLY A 599 22.22 25.50 -21.95
N ASP A 600 22.68 26.22 -20.93
CA ASP A 600 24.07 26.22 -20.46
C ASP A 600 24.32 25.05 -19.52
N VAL A 601 24.51 23.87 -20.08
CA VAL A 601 24.61 22.58 -19.37
C VAL A 601 25.97 22.39 -18.70
N ASN A 602 27.02 22.93 -19.31
CA ASN A 602 28.38 22.82 -18.77
C ASN A 602 28.70 23.95 -17.77
N CYS A 603 27.79 24.90 -17.57
CA CYS A 603 27.88 26.06 -16.68
C CYS A 603 29.11 26.93 -16.99
N ASP A 604 29.43 27.17 -18.27
CA ASP A 604 30.53 28.05 -18.67
C ASP A 604 30.07 29.46 -19.06
N GLY A 605 28.78 29.72 -19.02
CA GLY A 605 28.12 31.00 -19.29
C GLY A 605 27.74 31.19 -20.76
N THR A 606 27.91 30.20 -21.60
CA THR A 606 27.52 30.21 -23.02
C THR A 606 26.64 29.02 -23.36
N VAL A 607 25.76 29.16 -24.33
CA VAL A 607 24.99 28.03 -24.85
C VAL A 607 25.56 27.68 -26.20
N ASP A 608 26.19 26.53 -26.30
CA ASP A 608 26.82 26.05 -27.52
C ASP A 608 26.67 24.53 -27.75
N LEU A 609 27.35 23.97 -28.75
CA LEU A 609 27.24 22.55 -29.06
C LEU A 609 27.82 21.63 -27.97
N ALA A 610 28.73 22.16 -27.10
CA ALA A 610 29.31 21.39 -26.02
C ALA A 610 28.24 21.04 -24.98
N ASP A 611 27.22 21.86 -24.79
CA ASP A 611 26.09 21.62 -23.90
C ASP A 611 25.23 20.45 -24.36
N ALA A 612 24.82 20.45 -25.62
CA ALA A 612 24.11 19.34 -26.23
C ALA A 612 24.92 18.03 -26.18
N ILE A 613 26.24 18.11 -26.43
CA ILE A 613 27.14 16.97 -26.33
C ILE A 613 27.23 16.45 -24.90
N LEU A 614 27.33 17.34 -23.88
CA LEU A 614 27.41 16.92 -22.48
C LEU A 614 26.14 16.20 -22.04
N ILE A 615 24.95 16.63 -22.47
CA ILE A 615 23.71 15.88 -22.23
C ILE A 615 23.81 14.48 -22.80
N LEU A 616 24.16 14.34 -24.10
CA LEU A 616 24.23 13.03 -24.74
C LEU A 616 25.33 12.13 -24.12
N GLN A 617 26.44 12.71 -23.70
CA GLN A 617 27.50 11.99 -23.00
C GLN A 617 27.06 11.52 -21.63
N ALA A 618 26.35 12.37 -20.86
CA ALA A 618 25.84 12.04 -19.55
C ALA A 618 24.76 10.94 -19.62
N LEU A 619 23.91 10.95 -20.63
CA LEU A 619 22.92 9.91 -20.89
C LEU A 619 23.57 8.59 -21.35
N ALA A 620 24.59 8.64 -22.21
CA ALA A 620 25.23 7.46 -22.74
C ALA A 620 26.19 6.80 -21.73
N ASN A 621 26.87 7.56 -20.90
CA ASN A 621 27.83 7.07 -19.92
C ASN A 621 27.79 7.93 -18.65
N PRO A 622 26.78 7.73 -17.79
CA PRO A 622 26.57 8.54 -16.59
C PRO A 622 27.70 8.41 -15.56
N ASN A 623 28.38 7.26 -15.49
CA ASN A 623 29.51 7.06 -14.58
C ASN A 623 30.71 7.91 -14.94
N LYS A 624 30.83 8.31 -16.20
CA LYS A 624 31.93 9.16 -16.67
C LYS A 624 31.54 10.64 -16.75
N TYR A 625 30.37 10.92 -17.31
CA TYR A 625 29.94 12.27 -17.66
C TYR A 625 28.73 12.79 -16.87
N GLY A 626 28.05 11.95 -16.10
CA GLY A 626 26.93 12.34 -15.23
C GLY A 626 27.39 13.08 -13.98
N ILE A 627 26.45 13.44 -13.12
CA ILE A 627 26.74 14.15 -11.86
C ILE A 627 27.64 13.27 -10.98
N GLY A 628 28.77 13.84 -10.55
CA GLY A 628 29.80 13.10 -9.81
C GLY A 628 30.64 12.14 -10.65
N GLY A 629 30.52 12.18 -11.97
CA GLY A 629 31.27 11.34 -12.91
C GLY A 629 32.77 11.62 -12.95
N THR A 630 33.52 10.69 -13.52
CA THR A 630 35.01 10.71 -13.52
C THR A 630 35.62 11.57 -14.63
N ALA A 631 34.85 12.17 -15.52
CA ALA A 631 35.36 13.09 -16.54
C ALA A 631 35.96 14.36 -15.89
N PRO A 632 36.90 15.03 -16.57
CA PRO A 632 37.47 16.28 -16.06
C PRO A 632 36.44 17.38 -15.84
N LYS A 633 35.36 17.40 -16.62
CA LYS A 633 34.21 18.29 -16.49
C LYS A 633 32.93 17.44 -16.67
N PRO A 634 32.45 16.76 -15.61
CA PRO A 634 31.20 16.02 -15.68
C PRO A 634 30.02 16.99 -15.55
N LEU A 635 28.82 16.51 -15.87
CA LEU A 635 27.56 17.21 -15.61
C LEU A 635 27.48 17.60 -14.13
N THR A 636 27.05 18.83 -13.87
CA THR A 636 26.79 19.32 -12.50
C THR A 636 25.29 19.30 -12.19
N ALA A 637 24.90 19.41 -10.93
CA ALA A 637 23.51 19.53 -10.55
C ALA A 637 22.85 20.80 -11.16
N GLN A 638 23.60 21.91 -11.20
CA GLN A 638 23.16 23.14 -11.87
C GLN A 638 23.04 22.94 -13.39
N GLY A 639 24.01 22.29 -14.02
CA GLY A 639 23.98 21.98 -15.46
C GLY A 639 22.82 21.07 -15.84
N LYS A 640 22.42 20.15 -14.97
CA LYS A 640 21.22 19.34 -15.16
C LYS A 640 19.95 20.22 -15.18
N LEU A 641 19.84 21.19 -14.29
CA LEU A 641 18.69 22.13 -14.26
C LEU A 641 18.68 23.04 -15.49
N ASN A 642 19.84 23.55 -15.88
CA ASN A 642 19.98 24.41 -17.05
C ASN A 642 19.64 23.68 -18.36
N GLY A 643 19.92 22.39 -18.42
CA GLY A 643 19.77 21.56 -19.61
C GLY A 643 18.39 20.98 -19.83
N ASP A 644 17.51 20.94 -18.84
CA ASP A 644 16.13 20.42 -18.91
C ASP A 644 15.22 21.44 -19.64
N VAL A 645 15.37 21.52 -20.96
CA VAL A 645 14.69 22.49 -21.83
C VAL A 645 13.48 21.91 -22.57
N ASP A 646 13.38 20.56 -22.65
CA ASP A 646 12.19 19.85 -23.14
C ASP A 646 11.34 19.37 -21.97
N ARG A 647 10.32 20.12 -21.66
CA ARG A 647 9.38 19.83 -20.57
C ARG A 647 8.32 18.78 -20.92
N SER A 648 8.44 18.10 -22.05
CA SER A 648 7.56 16.97 -22.36
C SER A 648 7.88 15.73 -21.51
N THR A 649 9.11 15.67 -20.98
CA THR A 649 9.59 14.64 -20.07
C THR A 649 10.45 15.31 -19.00
N GLU A 650 10.26 14.98 -17.73
CA GLU A 650 11.02 15.55 -16.63
C GLU A 650 12.47 15.02 -16.63
N GLY A 651 13.44 15.92 -16.45
CA GLY A 651 14.86 15.61 -16.42
C GLY A 651 15.51 15.52 -17.80
N LEU A 652 16.85 15.41 -17.83
CA LEU A 652 17.60 15.41 -19.09
C LEU A 652 17.28 14.20 -19.95
N THR A 653 16.91 14.47 -21.20
CA THR A 653 16.62 13.50 -22.26
C THR A 653 17.44 13.81 -23.52
N ALA A 654 17.40 12.92 -24.51
CA ALA A 654 18.00 13.22 -25.81
C ALA A 654 17.28 14.38 -26.52
N ASN A 655 16.01 14.65 -26.23
CA ASN A 655 15.27 15.76 -26.80
C ASN A 655 15.79 17.12 -26.32
N ASP A 656 16.28 17.21 -25.08
CA ASP A 656 16.90 18.46 -24.58
C ASP A 656 18.13 18.81 -25.40
N ALA A 657 18.95 17.83 -25.73
CA ALA A 657 20.07 18.04 -26.64
C ALA A 657 19.62 18.47 -28.05
N VAL A 658 18.52 17.90 -28.54
CA VAL A 658 17.92 18.33 -29.83
C VAL A 658 17.41 19.76 -29.75
N TYR A 659 16.76 20.16 -28.68
CA TYR A 659 16.23 21.51 -28.49
C TYR A 659 17.35 22.55 -28.43
N ILE A 660 18.47 22.25 -27.77
CA ILE A 660 19.65 23.10 -27.78
C ILE A 660 20.23 23.21 -29.23
N GLN A 661 20.30 22.09 -29.96
CA GLN A 661 20.76 22.12 -31.37
C GLN A 661 19.82 22.95 -32.26
N GLU A 662 18.49 22.79 -32.11
CA GLU A 662 17.50 23.59 -32.86
C GLU A 662 17.64 25.09 -32.55
N TYR A 663 17.93 25.45 -31.30
CA TYR A 663 18.19 26.81 -30.89
C TYR A 663 19.45 27.37 -31.56
N LEU A 664 20.54 26.61 -31.52
CA LEU A 664 21.81 27.01 -32.18
C LEU A 664 21.71 27.14 -33.71
N LEU A 665 20.81 26.39 -34.32
CA LEU A 665 20.49 26.47 -35.76
C LEU A 665 19.43 27.52 -36.08
N HIS A 666 18.97 28.32 -35.11
CA HIS A 666 17.89 29.29 -35.23
C HIS A 666 16.56 28.71 -35.74
N ILE A 667 16.32 27.41 -35.51
CA ILE A 667 15.07 26.71 -35.78
C ILE A 667 14.11 26.99 -34.62
N ARG A 668 14.62 27.13 -33.40
CA ARG A 668 13.93 27.45 -32.17
C ARG A 668 14.35 28.85 -31.69
N GLU A 669 13.37 29.70 -31.35
CA GLU A 669 13.64 31.09 -30.95
C GLU A 669 14.12 31.23 -29.49
N THR A 670 13.77 30.29 -28.61
CA THR A 670 14.12 30.33 -27.18
C THR A 670 14.25 28.95 -26.59
N LEU A 671 15.13 28.79 -25.59
CA LEU A 671 15.27 27.61 -24.74
C LEU A 671 14.52 27.74 -23.42
N VAL A 672 13.97 28.94 -23.11
CA VAL A 672 13.11 29.10 -21.93
C VAL A 672 11.86 28.28 -22.15
N PRO A 673 11.61 27.25 -21.30
CA PRO A 673 10.40 26.45 -21.44
C PRO A 673 9.18 27.36 -21.30
N GLY A 674 8.29 27.30 -22.28
CA GLY A 674 7.07 28.10 -22.27
C GLY A 674 6.26 27.76 -21.01
N THR A 675 5.74 28.79 -20.35
CA THR A 675 4.65 28.60 -19.37
C THR A 675 3.46 28.00 -20.14
N ARG A 676 3.15 26.74 -19.93
CA ARG A 676 1.92 26.12 -20.42
C ARG A 676 0.72 26.63 -19.66
#